data_eb52869546291743d82b8211c2149b06
#
_entry.id   eb52869546291743d82b8211c2149b06
#
_cell.length_a   1.000
_cell.length_b   1.000
_cell.length_c   1.000
_cell.angle_alpha   90.00
_cell.angle_beta   90.00
_cell.angle_gamma   90.00
#
_symmetry.space_group_name_H-M   'P 1'
#
loop_
_entity.id
_entity.type
_entity.pdbx_description
1 polymer ?
#
loop_
_entity_poly.entity_id
_entity_poly.type
_entity_poly.pdbx_seq_one_letter_code
_entity_poly.pdbx_strand_id
1 'polypeptide(L)'
;MEHLFNAKKVVHDTVMTSDNIEVECTYQGHPFYSIGKAICVGLHLVFLKYCPVRTRVSASSLRRAIWIFFDFAQVFNLRQPRPLQIKTISDISTEVFNKFQHYLLENGEPITNAGALKTALNNAASLTEAIPDLLLPHVIKANNQPRAPLNDEADEALAKALTRHIDILYTKLAFRIEVHAAEPYTFDEIFNLVSPNYSKSNIFQWVQSFRDAGKPVSDKTLLGRLSASPEIELRKIAAQTNWHQLFYKAYDDREKTYRFSNPLNPFDDVNIFGFTPAPARAIKTLINSGYPFNTDLQVIGEKYGTVGISSPKKCKDVVQLLMLRWRAPIRTSYTKSLPVWDELLGMYYPTMLDMACLIQFIMLQTNWNKETVLALDPDNYEHALTGAMNEEHVVLQSEKNRSQGVGKPFYAPKEIIAASKRSDKYSAWNLFALANSLSEPLKQYPFDYINHGKTEADYSPAFLCIRFFADWVSKGGRHTSASNEKAFLQGIKQFLKKYEIYEAGNRLTSAKDLTVRLRPTWVKRRKQSGDTSHGLLALFLGHSTPTTTDIHYDNSPLAQAKRYDRLESELEAIVKLMYSGRFEGMLGTSPQEAVNLPFKVFHIPGMEKPLWACTNQKKPTWHGARTRVQPDQRCYVVSKCIFCSQAFMFEDSLPYLMERRIHAVEILDDQPPSVSDYSNDIEIEILKIDSILDNWEDDRAIKEASRYQRRNTPLLPRDLNFLQVILEEEDKE
;
A
#
# COMPACT_ATOMS: atom_id res chain seq x y z
N MET A 1 -30.75 -1.98 -46.28
CA MET A 1 -30.49 -1.73 -44.87
C MET A 1 -28.98 -1.72 -44.56
N GLU A 2 -28.12 -1.26 -45.46
CA GLU A 2 -26.65 -1.22 -45.32
C GLU A 2 -26.06 0.21 -45.19
N HIS A 3 -26.91 1.22 -45.00
CA HIS A 3 -26.47 2.62 -44.94
C HIS A 3 -26.49 3.28 -43.53
N LEU A 4 -26.59 2.50 -42.45
CA LEU A 4 -26.77 3.06 -41.08
C LEU A 4 -25.59 2.88 -40.15
N PHE A 5 -24.41 2.41 -40.57
CA PHE A 5 -23.23 2.21 -39.71
C PHE A 5 -21.95 2.86 -40.24
N ASN A 6 -22.02 4.08 -40.72
CA ASN A 6 -20.84 4.94 -40.84
C ASN A 6 -20.98 6.14 -39.90
N ALA A 7 -21.04 5.87 -38.60
CA ALA A 7 -20.70 6.89 -37.60
C ALA A 7 -19.22 7.23 -37.81
N LYS A 8 -18.92 8.38 -38.43
CA LYS A 8 -17.57 8.92 -38.51
C LYS A 8 -16.98 8.85 -37.10
N LYS A 9 -15.95 8.02 -36.91
CA LYS A 9 -15.20 7.95 -35.67
C LYS A 9 -14.68 9.37 -35.40
N VAL A 10 -15.26 10.07 -34.44
CA VAL A 10 -14.79 11.41 -34.03
C VAL A 10 -13.39 11.24 -33.57
N VAL A 11 -12.42 11.80 -34.26
CA VAL A 11 -11.03 11.85 -33.81
C VAL A 11 -10.98 12.91 -32.73
N HIS A 12 -10.74 12.50 -31.49
CA HIS A 12 -10.61 13.39 -30.35
C HIS A 12 -9.16 13.85 -30.23
N ASP A 13 -8.95 15.10 -29.80
CA ASP A 13 -7.64 15.59 -29.44
C ASP A 13 -7.11 14.83 -28.23
N THR A 14 -5.79 14.75 -28.12
CA THR A 14 -5.09 14.11 -27.01
C THR A 14 -4.15 15.09 -26.33
N VAL A 15 -3.93 14.91 -25.03
CA VAL A 15 -3.02 15.73 -24.22
C VAL A 15 -2.13 14.83 -23.39
N MET A 16 -0.83 15.12 -23.43
CA MET A 16 0.16 14.48 -22.58
C MET A 16 0.07 15.07 -21.16
N THR A 17 -0.02 14.22 -20.15
CA THR A 17 -0.05 14.60 -18.74
C THR A 17 1.35 14.62 -18.14
N SER A 18 1.51 15.16 -16.92
CA SER A 18 2.81 15.24 -16.24
C SER A 18 3.44 13.88 -15.92
N ASP A 19 2.65 12.83 -15.89
CA ASP A 19 3.08 11.43 -15.73
C ASP A 19 3.29 10.72 -17.09
N ASN A 20 3.52 11.50 -18.18
CA ASN A 20 3.78 11.04 -19.54
C ASN A 20 2.72 10.06 -20.08
N ILE A 21 1.47 10.23 -19.68
CA ILE A 21 0.36 9.42 -20.17
C ILE A 21 -0.54 10.28 -21.03
N GLU A 22 -0.85 9.80 -22.22
CA GLU A 22 -1.77 10.45 -23.13
C GLU A 22 -3.23 10.30 -22.67
N VAL A 23 -3.98 11.41 -22.65
CA VAL A 23 -5.39 11.46 -22.28
C VAL A 23 -6.21 12.04 -23.42
N GLU A 24 -7.14 11.27 -23.91
CA GLU A 24 -8.05 11.65 -25.01
C GLU A 24 -9.15 12.60 -24.51
N CYS A 25 -9.45 13.66 -25.28
CA CYS A 25 -10.47 14.66 -25.00
C CYS A 25 -11.90 14.17 -25.37
N THR A 26 -12.33 13.06 -24.77
CA THR A 26 -13.60 12.39 -25.13
C THR A 26 -14.84 13.27 -25.02
N TYR A 27 -14.81 14.36 -24.23
CA TYR A 27 -15.90 15.34 -24.15
C TYR A 27 -16.16 16.07 -25.47
N GLN A 28 -15.25 16.02 -26.45
CA GLN A 28 -15.48 16.52 -27.81
C GLN A 28 -16.56 15.72 -28.56
N GLY A 29 -16.82 14.48 -28.13
CA GLY A 29 -17.95 13.68 -28.62
C GLY A 29 -19.30 13.99 -27.96
N HIS A 30 -19.35 14.96 -27.01
CA HIS A 30 -20.60 15.31 -26.35
C HIS A 30 -21.57 16.06 -27.30
N PRO A 31 -22.88 15.76 -27.29
CA PRO A 31 -23.86 16.41 -28.19
C PRO A 31 -23.92 17.94 -28.08
N PHE A 32 -23.59 18.49 -26.92
CA PHE A 32 -23.51 19.94 -26.70
C PHE A 32 -22.25 20.56 -27.30
N TYR A 33 -21.17 19.77 -27.46
CA TYR A 33 -19.86 20.27 -27.92
C TYR A 33 -19.91 20.74 -29.36
N SER A 34 -19.38 21.95 -29.59
CA SER A 34 -19.19 22.49 -30.93
C SER A 34 -18.04 23.50 -30.92
N ILE A 35 -17.19 23.44 -31.93
CA ILE A 35 -16.09 24.41 -32.11
C ILE A 35 -16.63 25.84 -32.32
N GLY A 36 -17.86 26.00 -32.83
CA GLY A 36 -18.50 27.31 -32.95
C GLY A 36 -19.03 27.90 -31.65
N LYS A 37 -19.00 27.15 -30.54
CA LYS A 37 -19.45 27.64 -29.22
C LYS A 37 -18.27 28.05 -28.37
N ALA A 38 -18.18 29.32 -27.99
CA ALA A 38 -17.04 29.85 -27.21
C ALA A 38 -16.85 29.14 -25.86
N ILE A 39 -17.94 28.72 -25.19
CA ILE A 39 -17.83 27.93 -23.93
C ILE A 39 -17.14 26.58 -24.17
N CYS A 40 -17.41 25.90 -25.29
CA CYS A 40 -16.79 24.60 -25.60
C CYS A 40 -15.28 24.77 -25.88
N VAL A 41 -14.94 25.78 -26.66
CA VAL A 41 -13.54 26.13 -26.99
C VAL A 41 -12.80 26.58 -25.73
N GLY A 42 -13.44 27.38 -24.90
CA GLY A 42 -12.85 27.83 -23.63
C GLY A 42 -12.59 26.70 -22.63
N LEU A 43 -13.55 25.79 -22.42
CA LEU A 43 -13.32 24.61 -21.56
C LEU A 43 -12.30 23.64 -22.14
N HIS A 44 -12.22 23.53 -23.48
CA HIS A 44 -11.14 22.78 -24.13
C HIS A 44 -9.77 23.43 -23.86
N LEU A 45 -9.66 24.76 -23.95
CA LEU A 45 -8.43 25.48 -23.61
C LEU A 45 -8.05 25.29 -22.14
N VAL A 46 -9.03 25.31 -21.22
CA VAL A 46 -8.80 24.98 -19.80
C VAL A 46 -8.20 23.58 -19.67
N PHE A 47 -8.74 22.60 -20.39
CA PHE A 47 -8.21 21.23 -20.38
C PHE A 47 -6.78 21.17 -20.90
N LEU A 48 -6.49 21.82 -22.03
CA LEU A 48 -5.17 21.86 -22.65
C LEU A 48 -4.11 22.54 -21.75
N LYS A 49 -4.49 23.54 -20.95
CA LYS A 49 -3.58 24.24 -20.03
C LYS A 49 -3.41 23.51 -18.69
N TYR A 50 -4.46 22.86 -18.19
CA TYR A 50 -4.44 22.20 -16.88
C TYR A 50 -3.77 20.82 -16.93
N CYS A 51 -4.03 19.99 -17.95
CA CYS A 51 -3.61 18.59 -17.98
C CYS A 51 -2.10 18.37 -18.07
N PRO A 52 -1.31 19.16 -18.82
CA PRO A 52 0.15 18.95 -18.91
C PRO A 52 0.89 19.06 -17.57
N VAL A 53 0.33 19.80 -16.62
CA VAL A 53 0.91 19.99 -15.28
C VAL A 53 0.25 19.11 -14.21
N ARG A 54 -0.57 18.13 -14.61
CA ARG A 54 -1.32 17.25 -13.71
C ARG A 54 -1.22 15.79 -14.13
N THR A 55 -1.48 14.89 -13.17
CA THR A 55 -1.49 13.44 -13.43
C THR A 55 -2.72 13.03 -14.25
N ARG A 56 -2.61 11.87 -14.93
CA ARG A 56 -3.73 11.24 -15.65
C ARG A 56 -5.02 11.19 -14.83
N VAL A 57 -4.93 10.90 -13.51
CA VAL A 57 -6.11 10.82 -12.63
C VAL A 57 -6.83 12.16 -12.56
N SER A 58 -6.08 13.26 -12.37
CA SER A 58 -6.62 14.62 -12.33
C SER A 58 -7.21 15.02 -13.68
N ALA A 59 -6.52 14.71 -14.78
CA ALA A 59 -6.98 14.95 -16.15
C ALA A 59 -8.29 14.18 -16.45
N SER A 60 -8.37 12.91 -16.05
CA SER A 60 -9.58 12.09 -16.21
C SER A 60 -10.75 12.62 -15.37
N SER A 61 -10.48 13.13 -14.17
CA SER A 61 -11.51 13.77 -13.33
C SER A 61 -12.03 15.06 -13.97
N LEU A 62 -11.15 15.91 -14.50
CA LEU A 62 -11.55 17.13 -15.21
C LEU A 62 -12.32 16.78 -16.49
N ARG A 63 -11.87 15.80 -17.25
CA ARG A 63 -12.58 15.33 -18.46
C ARG A 63 -14.02 14.95 -18.16
N ARG A 64 -14.25 14.20 -17.08
CA ARG A 64 -15.59 13.86 -16.60
C ARG A 64 -16.37 15.09 -16.15
N ALA A 65 -15.73 15.98 -15.40
CA ALA A 65 -16.36 17.22 -14.94
C ALA A 65 -16.84 18.11 -16.11
N ILE A 66 -16.03 18.23 -17.18
CA ILE A 66 -16.41 18.97 -18.40
C ILE A 66 -17.60 18.29 -19.08
N TRP A 67 -17.60 16.96 -19.20
CA TRP A 67 -18.71 16.23 -19.77
C TRP A 67 -20.03 16.54 -19.06
N ILE A 68 -20.03 16.39 -17.71
CA ILE A 68 -21.23 16.64 -16.91
C ILE A 68 -21.62 18.13 -16.92
N PHE A 69 -20.63 19.04 -16.99
CA PHE A 69 -20.92 20.46 -17.13
C PHE A 69 -21.61 20.77 -18.48
N PHE A 70 -21.29 20.09 -19.54
CA PHE A 70 -22.02 20.23 -20.82
C PHE A 70 -23.46 19.73 -20.73
N ASP A 71 -23.72 18.61 -20.03
CA ASP A 71 -25.08 18.15 -19.72
C ASP A 71 -25.86 19.24 -18.97
N PHE A 72 -25.26 19.77 -17.90
CA PHE A 72 -25.83 20.88 -17.14
C PHE A 72 -26.09 22.13 -18.01
N ALA A 73 -25.09 22.57 -18.78
CA ALA A 73 -25.21 23.76 -19.62
C ALA A 73 -26.30 23.60 -20.69
N GLN A 74 -26.48 22.42 -21.23
CA GLN A 74 -27.55 22.11 -22.17
C GLN A 74 -28.93 22.29 -21.52
N VAL A 75 -29.14 21.68 -20.35
CA VAL A 75 -30.41 21.77 -19.62
C VAL A 75 -30.66 23.20 -19.12
N PHE A 76 -29.62 23.84 -18.61
CA PHE A 76 -29.69 25.22 -18.10
C PHE A 76 -30.07 26.20 -19.21
N ASN A 77 -29.40 26.15 -20.37
CA ASN A 77 -29.63 27.07 -21.49
C ASN A 77 -31.02 26.92 -22.08
N LEU A 78 -31.62 25.73 -22.04
CA LEU A 78 -33.00 25.51 -22.49
C LEU A 78 -34.03 26.22 -21.60
N ARG A 79 -33.73 26.44 -20.33
CA ARG A 79 -34.63 27.07 -19.34
C ARG A 79 -34.38 28.55 -19.17
N GLN A 80 -33.28 29.11 -19.72
CA GLN A 80 -32.92 30.49 -19.57
C GLN A 80 -33.14 31.32 -20.84
N PRO A 81 -33.57 32.59 -20.70
CA PRO A 81 -33.61 33.53 -21.79
C PRO A 81 -32.23 33.76 -22.38
N ARG A 82 -32.14 34.10 -23.67
CA ARG A 82 -30.88 34.26 -24.40
C ARG A 82 -29.76 35.06 -23.72
N PRO A 83 -30.04 36.17 -22.98
CA PRO A 83 -29.00 36.93 -22.28
C PRO A 83 -28.40 36.21 -21.09
N LEU A 84 -29.11 35.26 -20.46
CA LEU A 84 -28.70 34.56 -19.26
C LEU A 84 -28.13 33.11 -19.57
N GLN A 85 -28.02 32.78 -20.84
CA GLN A 85 -27.46 31.49 -21.27
C GLN A 85 -25.95 31.49 -21.15
N ILE A 86 -25.39 30.33 -20.80
CA ILE A 86 -23.95 30.08 -20.73
C ILE A 86 -23.42 29.98 -22.16
N LYS A 87 -22.69 30.97 -22.65
CA LYS A 87 -22.09 31.05 -23.98
C LYS A 87 -20.56 31.07 -23.94
N THR A 88 -20.00 31.67 -22.89
CA THR A 88 -18.56 31.83 -22.67
C THR A 88 -18.17 31.39 -21.27
N ILE A 89 -16.89 31.28 -20.98
CA ILE A 89 -16.40 30.97 -19.62
C ILE A 89 -16.79 32.08 -18.63
N SER A 90 -16.81 33.35 -19.07
CA SER A 90 -17.20 34.48 -18.22
C SER A 90 -18.66 34.41 -17.73
N ASP A 91 -19.53 33.66 -18.42
CA ASP A 91 -20.91 33.44 -18.01
C ASP A 91 -21.05 32.46 -16.83
N ILE A 92 -19.96 31.79 -16.45
CA ILE A 92 -19.91 30.91 -15.28
C ILE A 92 -19.81 31.79 -14.02
N SER A 93 -20.90 32.46 -13.71
CA SER A 93 -21.00 33.30 -12.49
C SER A 93 -21.10 32.42 -11.23
N THR A 94 -20.96 33.06 -10.06
CA THR A 94 -21.20 32.43 -8.75
C THR A 94 -22.56 31.72 -8.70
N GLU A 95 -23.62 32.34 -9.24
CA GLU A 95 -24.96 31.78 -9.27
C GLU A 95 -25.03 30.51 -10.20
N VAL A 96 -24.47 30.61 -11.40
CA VAL A 96 -24.42 29.49 -12.35
C VAL A 96 -23.66 28.32 -11.77
N PHE A 97 -22.53 28.58 -11.11
CA PHE A 97 -21.74 27.54 -10.48
C PHE A 97 -22.47 26.89 -9.29
N ASN A 98 -23.21 27.65 -8.48
CA ASN A 98 -24.07 27.09 -7.44
C ASN A 98 -25.17 26.21 -8.02
N LYS A 99 -25.83 26.64 -9.10
CA LYS A 99 -26.84 25.82 -9.83
C LYS A 99 -26.21 24.53 -10.39
N PHE A 100 -24.95 24.58 -10.85
CA PHE A 100 -24.23 23.39 -11.27
C PHE A 100 -23.98 22.44 -10.08
N GLN A 101 -23.62 22.95 -8.91
CA GLN A 101 -23.45 22.13 -7.72
C GLN A 101 -24.77 21.45 -7.31
N HIS A 102 -25.89 22.16 -7.33
CA HIS A 102 -27.22 21.57 -7.08
C HIS A 102 -27.59 20.53 -8.12
N TYR A 103 -27.33 20.81 -9.42
CA TYR A 103 -27.55 19.84 -10.49
C TYR A 103 -26.80 18.52 -10.26
N LEU A 104 -25.53 18.58 -9.77
CA LEU A 104 -24.77 17.38 -9.42
C LEU A 104 -25.45 16.59 -8.30
N LEU A 105 -25.93 17.26 -7.25
CA LEU A 105 -26.60 16.60 -6.13
C LEU A 105 -27.94 15.97 -6.53
N GLU A 106 -28.74 16.67 -7.33
CA GLU A 106 -30.04 16.19 -7.82
C GLU A 106 -29.93 14.99 -8.74
N ASN A 107 -28.85 14.91 -9.55
CA ASN A 107 -28.61 13.80 -10.47
C ASN A 107 -27.74 12.68 -9.86
N GLY A 108 -27.38 12.75 -8.56
CA GLY A 108 -26.55 11.76 -7.89
C GLY A 108 -25.11 11.71 -8.39
N GLU A 109 -24.65 12.78 -9.06
CA GLU A 109 -23.28 12.91 -9.53
C GLU A 109 -22.35 13.40 -8.39
N PRO A 110 -21.10 12.91 -8.34
CA PRO A 110 -20.17 13.32 -7.30
C PRO A 110 -19.89 14.82 -7.32
N ILE A 111 -20.10 15.49 -6.19
CA ILE A 111 -19.83 16.92 -6.02
C ILE A 111 -18.35 17.28 -6.25
N THR A 112 -17.45 16.29 -6.18
CA THR A 112 -16.03 16.45 -6.53
C THR A 112 -15.80 16.89 -7.98
N ASN A 113 -16.77 16.69 -8.88
CA ASN A 113 -16.71 17.21 -10.26
C ASN A 113 -16.73 18.75 -10.27
N ALA A 114 -17.52 19.39 -9.40
CA ALA A 114 -17.48 20.86 -9.25
C ALA A 114 -16.10 21.32 -8.74
N GLY A 115 -15.51 20.59 -7.79
CA GLY A 115 -14.16 20.86 -7.30
C GLY A 115 -13.08 20.75 -8.39
N ALA A 116 -13.16 19.71 -9.21
CA ALA A 116 -12.23 19.51 -10.32
C ALA A 116 -12.35 20.64 -11.36
N LEU A 117 -13.56 21.03 -11.71
CA LEU A 117 -13.82 22.12 -12.66
C LEU A 117 -13.32 23.45 -12.10
N LYS A 118 -13.66 23.80 -10.86
CA LYS A 118 -13.19 25.03 -10.20
C LYS A 118 -11.67 25.11 -10.16
N THR A 119 -11.02 24.05 -9.71
CA THR A 119 -9.56 23.99 -9.63
C THR A 119 -8.91 24.17 -11.00
N ALA A 120 -9.48 23.57 -12.04
CA ALA A 120 -8.95 23.70 -13.39
C ALA A 120 -9.14 25.11 -13.97
N LEU A 121 -10.32 25.74 -13.75
CA LEU A 121 -10.59 27.12 -14.17
C LEU A 121 -9.60 28.11 -13.52
N ASN A 122 -9.42 28.02 -12.20
CA ASN A 122 -8.49 28.89 -11.48
C ASN A 122 -7.03 28.70 -11.92
N ASN A 123 -6.60 27.43 -12.11
CA ASN A 123 -5.25 27.16 -12.62
C ASN A 123 -5.06 27.64 -14.05
N ALA A 124 -6.05 27.48 -14.92
CA ALA A 124 -5.94 27.94 -16.31
C ALA A 124 -5.92 29.47 -16.36
N ALA A 125 -6.68 30.16 -15.54
CA ALA A 125 -6.66 31.62 -15.43
C ALA A 125 -5.26 32.14 -15.00
N SER A 126 -4.57 31.44 -14.10
CA SER A 126 -3.21 31.78 -13.70
C SER A 126 -2.15 31.52 -14.79
N LEU A 127 -2.45 30.66 -15.78
CA LEU A 127 -1.51 30.26 -16.84
C LEU A 127 -1.72 31.01 -18.16
N THR A 128 -2.88 31.65 -18.37
CA THR A 128 -3.20 32.35 -19.61
C THR A 128 -4.26 33.42 -19.41
N GLU A 129 -4.05 34.60 -20.00
CA GLU A 129 -5.02 35.70 -20.00
C GLU A 129 -6.30 35.39 -20.82
N ALA A 130 -6.27 34.35 -21.65
CA ALA A 130 -7.42 33.91 -22.43
C ALA A 130 -8.56 33.31 -21.58
N ILE A 131 -8.27 32.92 -20.35
CA ILE A 131 -9.24 32.43 -19.37
C ILE A 131 -9.41 33.47 -18.27
N PRO A 132 -10.63 34.01 -18.09
CA PRO A 132 -10.86 34.99 -17.03
C PRO A 132 -10.73 34.39 -15.64
N ASP A 133 -10.26 35.19 -14.69
CA ASP A 133 -10.31 34.83 -13.27
C ASP A 133 -11.76 34.96 -12.78
N LEU A 134 -12.29 33.83 -12.27
CA LEU A 134 -13.70 33.73 -11.87
C LEU A 134 -13.82 33.64 -10.35
N LEU A 135 -14.64 34.50 -9.77
CA LEU A 135 -15.04 34.41 -8.37
C LEU A 135 -16.06 33.27 -8.16
N LEU A 136 -15.54 32.02 -8.09
CA LEU A 136 -16.38 30.86 -7.90
C LEU A 136 -16.59 30.55 -6.42
N PRO A 137 -17.82 30.19 -6.00
CA PRO A 137 -18.17 29.91 -4.61
C PRO A 137 -17.43 28.66 -4.09
N HIS A 138 -17.41 28.48 -2.79
CA HIS A 138 -16.90 27.26 -2.19
C HIS A 138 -17.72 26.06 -2.66
N VAL A 139 -17.03 24.95 -2.92
CA VAL A 139 -17.69 23.71 -3.29
C VAL A 139 -18.39 23.14 -2.06
N ILE A 140 -19.66 22.77 -2.21
CA ILE A 140 -20.45 22.12 -1.17
C ILE A 140 -19.67 20.88 -0.71
N LYS A 141 -19.31 20.79 0.55
CA LYS A 141 -18.63 19.61 1.08
C LYS A 141 -19.62 18.45 1.07
N ALA A 142 -19.24 17.38 0.39
CA ALA A 142 -19.98 16.13 0.55
C ALA A 142 -19.96 15.75 2.04
N ASN A 143 -21.13 15.37 2.55
CA ASN A 143 -21.27 14.92 3.94
C ASN A 143 -20.66 13.51 4.08
N ASN A 144 -19.36 13.41 3.84
CA ASN A 144 -18.63 12.16 3.96
C ASN A 144 -18.48 11.87 5.45
N GLN A 145 -19.31 10.96 5.95
CA GLN A 145 -19.09 10.44 7.29
C GLN A 145 -17.70 9.80 7.36
N PRO A 146 -16.92 10.10 8.41
CA PRO A 146 -15.63 9.47 8.62
C PRO A 146 -15.79 7.94 8.68
N ARG A 147 -14.86 7.24 8.08
CA ARG A 147 -14.85 5.78 8.16
C ARG A 147 -14.53 5.35 9.58
N ALA A 148 -15.40 4.52 10.15
CA ALA A 148 -15.19 3.98 11.48
C ALA A 148 -13.91 3.11 11.51
N PRO A 149 -13.10 3.20 12.59
CA PRO A 149 -11.99 2.25 12.82
C PRO A 149 -12.53 0.83 13.00
N LEU A 150 -11.64 -0.15 12.92
CA LEU A 150 -11.96 -1.51 13.34
C LEU A 150 -12.24 -1.52 14.86
N ASN A 151 -13.16 -2.40 15.31
CA ASN A 151 -13.32 -2.64 16.74
C ASN A 151 -12.09 -3.36 17.31
N ASP A 152 -11.97 -3.50 18.62
CA ASP A 152 -10.79 -4.08 19.25
C ASP A 152 -10.60 -5.55 18.89
N GLU A 153 -11.67 -6.32 18.79
CA GLU A 153 -11.66 -7.73 18.38
C GLU A 153 -11.09 -7.91 16.97
N ALA A 154 -11.63 -7.17 16.00
CA ALA A 154 -11.19 -7.25 14.61
C ALA A 154 -9.76 -6.73 14.43
N ASP A 155 -9.39 -5.71 15.19
CA ASP A 155 -8.06 -5.10 15.16
C ASP A 155 -6.99 -6.06 15.71
N GLU A 156 -7.25 -6.72 16.83
CA GLU A 156 -6.38 -7.73 17.41
C GLU A 156 -6.26 -8.96 16.51
N ALA A 157 -7.39 -9.43 15.95
CA ALA A 157 -7.40 -10.55 15.02
C ALA A 157 -6.60 -10.23 13.76
N LEU A 158 -6.74 -9.00 13.22
CA LEU A 158 -5.94 -8.53 12.08
C LEU A 158 -4.45 -8.52 12.39
N ALA A 159 -4.06 -7.96 13.55
CA ALA A 159 -2.65 -7.91 13.95
C ALA A 159 -2.05 -9.32 14.07
N LYS A 160 -2.75 -10.25 14.74
CA LYS A 160 -2.33 -11.66 14.85
C LYS A 160 -2.21 -12.35 13.49
N ALA A 161 -3.17 -12.09 12.59
CA ALA A 161 -3.15 -12.65 11.24
C ALA A 161 -1.97 -12.15 10.41
N LEU A 162 -1.68 -10.84 10.48
CA LEU A 162 -0.55 -10.22 9.81
C LEU A 162 0.78 -10.79 10.34
N THR A 163 0.97 -10.80 11.67
CA THR A 163 2.17 -11.35 12.30
C THR A 163 2.40 -12.81 11.88
N ARG A 164 1.35 -13.65 11.98
CA ARG A 164 1.43 -15.05 11.55
C ARG A 164 1.81 -15.19 10.08
N HIS A 165 1.33 -14.29 9.22
CA HIS A 165 1.67 -14.36 7.80
C HIS A 165 3.11 -13.94 7.54
N ILE A 166 3.62 -12.93 8.23
CA ILE A 166 5.03 -12.53 8.15
C ILE A 166 5.96 -13.68 8.54
N ASP A 167 5.62 -14.46 9.56
CA ASP A 167 6.41 -15.65 9.93
C ASP A 167 6.48 -16.68 8.79
N ILE A 168 5.36 -16.87 8.08
CA ILE A 168 5.35 -17.71 6.85
C ILE A 168 6.27 -17.13 5.78
N LEU A 169 6.36 -15.79 5.63
CA LEU A 169 7.24 -15.17 4.65
C LEU A 169 8.73 -15.36 4.97
N TYR A 170 9.11 -15.31 6.24
CA TYR A 170 10.47 -15.66 6.65
C TYR A 170 10.80 -17.13 6.36
N THR A 171 9.85 -18.04 6.59
CA THR A 171 9.99 -19.46 6.21
C THR A 171 10.15 -19.62 4.70
N LYS A 172 9.47 -18.80 3.89
CA LYS A 172 9.64 -18.78 2.43
C LYS A 172 11.07 -18.37 2.02
N LEU A 173 11.67 -17.38 2.69
CA LEU A 173 13.08 -17.03 2.42
C LEU A 173 14.04 -18.18 2.78
N ALA A 174 13.81 -18.85 3.91
CA ALA A 174 14.61 -20.02 4.29
C ALA A 174 14.47 -21.16 3.25
N PHE A 175 13.25 -21.41 2.78
CA PHE A 175 12.99 -22.40 1.74
C PHE A 175 13.71 -22.07 0.40
N ARG A 176 13.93 -20.80 0.08
CA ARG A 176 14.75 -20.44 -1.10
C ARG A 176 16.18 -20.95 -1.01
N ILE A 177 16.76 -20.95 0.19
CA ILE A 177 18.11 -21.49 0.41
C ILE A 177 18.12 -23.00 0.11
N GLU A 178 17.07 -23.71 0.56
CA GLU A 178 16.91 -25.14 0.26
C GLU A 178 16.78 -25.38 -1.26
N VAL A 179 16.00 -24.55 -1.96
CA VAL A 179 15.86 -24.63 -3.42
C VAL A 179 17.18 -24.39 -4.13
N HIS A 180 17.96 -23.41 -3.69
CA HIS A 180 19.27 -23.14 -4.31
C HIS A 180 20.28 -24.29 -4.10
N ALA A 181 20.24 -24.96 -2.96
CA ALA A 181 21.08 -26.10 -2.64
C ALA A 181 20.58 -27.42 -3.28
N ALA A 182 19.31 -27.47 -3.69
CA ALA A 182 18.70 -28.68 -4.23
C ALA A 182 19.25 -29.06 -5.64
N GLU A 183 19.42 -30.34 -5.91
CA GLU A 183 19.66 -30.84 -7.25
C GLU A 183 18.35 -30.90 -8.07
N PRO A 184 18.36 -30.47 -9.34
CA PRO A 184 17.18 -30.55 -10.19
C PRO A 184 16.86 -31.97 -10.54
N TYR A 185 15.60 -32.28 -10.83
CA TYR A 185 15.22 -33.55 -11.42
C TYR A 185 15.66 -33.63 -12.88
N THR A 186 16.08 -34.85 -13.34
CA THR A 186 16.25 -35.15 -14.75
C THR A 186 14.96 -35.78 -15.30
N PHE A 187 14.82 -35.76 -16.63
CA PHE A 187 13.69 -36.42 -17.30
C PHE A 187 13.69 -37.92 -17.02
N ASP A 188 14.86 -38.57 -17.20
CA ASP A 188 15.00 -40.02 -17.05
C ASP A 188 14.76 -40.47 -15.62
N GLU A 189 15.21 -39.71 -14.63
CA GLU A 189 14.94 -39.98 -13.21
C GLU A 189 13.43 -40.08 -12.93
N ILE A 190 12.64 -39.05 -13.31
CA ILE A 190 11.19 -39.07 -13.08
C ILE A 190 10.55 -40.15 -13.94
N PHE A 191 10.93 -40.23 -15.22
CA PHE A 191 10.32 -41.18 -16.13
C PHE A 191 10.51 -42.63 -15.68
N ASN A 192 11.70 -43.00 -15.20
CA ASN A 192 11.98 -44.30 -14.62
C ASN A 192 11.20 -44.61 -13.35
N LEU A 193 10.98 -43.58 -12.49
CA LEU A 193 10.17 -43.73 -11.28
C LEU A 193 8.68 -43.97 -11.59
N VAL A 194 8.16 -43.38 -12.66
CA VAL A 194 6.74 -43.50 -13.02
C VAL A 194 6.48 -44.61 -14.01
N SER A 195 7.52 -45.13 -14.65
CA SER A 195 7.41 -46.29 -15.52
C SER A 195 7.17 -47.53 -14.68
N PRO A 196 5.98 -48.12 -14.76
CA PRO A 196 5.72 -49.30 -13.94
C PRO A 196 6.56 -50.48 -14.40
N ASN A 197 6.98 -51.29 -13.45
CA ASN A 197 7.53 -52.60 -13.72
C ASN A 197 6.48 -53.57 -14.30
N TYR A 198 5.26 -53.05 -14.54
CA TYR A 198 4.16 -53.76 -15.14
C TYR A 198 4.09 -53.51 -16.63
N SER A 199 4.92 -54.21 -17.37
CA SER A 199 4.61 -54.46 -18.77
C SER A 199 3.43 -55.43 -18.84
N LYS A 200 2.62 -55.34 -19.88
CA LYS A 200 1.60 -56.36 -20.17
C LYS A 200 2.19 -57.77 -20.18
N SER A 201 3.46 -57.88 -20.51
CA SER A 201 4.26 -59.09 -20.36
C SER A 201 4.23 -59.63 -18.93
N ASN A 202 4.17 -58.82 -17.89
CA ASN A 202 4.17 -59.26 -16.51
C ASN A 202 2.85 -59.88 -16.09
N ILE A 203 1.69 -59.37 -16.55
CA ILE A 203 0.39 -60.01 -16.30
C ILE A 203 0.31 -61.36 -17.04
N PHE A 204 0.79 -61.39 -18.27
CA PHE A 204 0.85 -62.61 -19.01
C PHE A 204 1.79 -63.63 -18.33
N GLN A 205 2.98 -63.21 -17.94
CA GLN A 205 3.95 -64.05 -17.20
C GLN A 205 3.39 -64.50 -15.85
N TRP A 206 2.68 -63.62 -15.14
CA TRP A 206 1.99 -63.94 -13.88
C TRP A 206 0.94 -65.05 -14.09
N VAL A 207 0.08 -64.93 -15.11
CA VAL A 207 -0.85 -66.03 -15.46
C VAL A 207 -0.13 -67.26 -15.91
N GLN A 208 0.92 -67.12 -16.73
CA GLN A 208 1.70 -68.24 -17.22
C GLN A 208 2.38 -69.03 -16.08
N SER A 209 2.88 -68.31 -15.05
CA SER A 209 3.48 -68.96 -13.87
C SER A 209 2.49 -69.89 -13.13
N PHE A 210 1.19 -69.62 -13.16
CA PHE A 210 0.19 -70.53 -12.61
C PHE A 210 -0.03 -71.80 -13.52
N ARG A 211 -0.03 -71.60 -14.83
CA ARG A 211 -0.13 -72.65 -15.78
C ARG A 211 1.07 -73.61 -15.69
N ASP A 212 2.27 -73.04 -15.64
CA ASP A 212 3.52 -73.78 -15.50
C ASP A 212 3.58 -74.53 -14.17
N ALA A 213 2.97 -73.99 -13.12
CA ALA A 213 2.81 -74.62 -11.82
C ALA A 213 1.69 -75.68 -11.79
N GLY A 214 1.05 -76.00 -12.94
CA GLY A 214 -0.07 -76.95 -13.02
C GLY A 214 -1.38 -76.45 -12.27
N LYS A 215 -1.44 -75.22 -11.95
CA LYS A 215 -2.63 -74.66 -11.19
C LYS A 215 -3.73 -74.23 -12.17
N PRO A 216 -4.99 -74.64 -11.92
CA PRO A 216 -6.09 -74.24 -12.80
C PRO A 216 -6.27 -72.73 -12.87
N VAL A 217 -6.43 -72.21 -14.07
CA VAL A 217 -6.69 -70.81 -14.34
C VAL A 217 -8.12 -70.70 -14.87
N SER A 218 -9.09 -70.55 -13.95
CA SER A 218 -10.48 -70.27 -14.26
C SER A 218 -10.87 -68.96 -13.63
N ASP A 219 -11.99 -68.36 -14.04
CA ASP A 219 -12.46 -67.05 -13.51
C ASP A 219 -12.60 -67.05 -11.99
N LYS A 220 -13.13 -68.18 -11.43
CA LYS A 220 -13.27 -68.34 -9.97
C LYS A 220 -11.94 -68.35 -9.24
N THR A 221 -10.95 -69.04 -9.79
CA THR A 221 -9.61 -69.15 -9.20
C THR A 221 -8.78 -67.87 -9.45
N LEU A 222 -8.97 -67.18 -10.58
CA LEU A 222 -8.27 -65.99 -10.97
C LEU A 222 -8.64 -64.82 -10.06
N LEU A 223 -9.92 -64.60 -9.78
CA LEU A 223 -10.35 -63.55 -8.85
C LEU A 223 -9.76 -63.73 -7.45
N GLY A 224 -9.79 -64.95 -6.93
CA GLY A 224 -9.18 -65.28 -5.64
C GLY A 224 -7.67 -64.99 -5.60
N ARG A 225 -6.97 -65.32 -6.68
CA ARG A 225 -5.51 -65.05 -6.80
C ARG A 225 -5.19 -63.58 -6.97
N LEU A 226 -6.00 -62.82 -7.73
CA LEU A 226 -5.87 -61.40 -7.84
C LEU A 226 -6.08 -60.73 -6.48
N SER A 227 -7.13 -61.14 -5.73
CA SER A 227 -7.42 -60.63 -4.40
C SER A 227 -6.36 -60.97 -3.37
N ALA A 228 -5.73 -62.14 -3.48
CA ALA A 228 -4.67 -62.62 -2.59
C ALA A 228 -3.25 -62.23 -3.04
N SER A 229 -3.10 -61.52 -4.16
CA SER A 229 -1.81 -61.10 -4.65
C SER A 229 -1.11 -60.17 -3.65
N PRO A 230 0.20 -60.33 -3.41
CA PRO A 230 0.98 -59.35 -2.65
C PRO A 230 1.01 -57.98 -3.32
N GLU A 231 0.78 -57.94 -4.62
CA GLU A 231 0.82 -56.73 -5.41
C GLU A 231 -0.49 -55.93 -5.28
N ILE A 232 -0.39 -54.69 -4.79
CA ILE A 232 -1.52 -53.81 -4.52
C ILE A 232 -2.36 -53.57 -5.79
N GLU A 233 -1.68 -53.49 -6.94
CA GLU A 233 -2.30 -53.19 -8.22
C GLU A 233 -3.24 -54.33 -8.70
N LEU A 234 -2.79 -55.56 -8.55
CA LEU A 234 -3.63 -56.72 -8.90
C LEU A 234 -4.85 -56.82 -7.95
N ARG A 235 -4.69 -56.53 -6.67
CA ARG A 235 -5.82 -56.43 -5.72
C ARG A 235 -6.85 -55.34 -6.09
N LYS A 236 -6.37 -54.22 -6.62
CA LYS A 236 -7.27 -53.14 -7.08
C LYS A 236 -8.14 -53.59 -8.27
N ILE A 237 -7.58 -54.41 -9.17
CA ILE A 237 -8.38 -55.00 -10.26
C ILE A 237 -9.48 -55.90 -9.68
N ALA A 238 -9.12 -56.76 -8.77
CA ALA A 238 -10.07 -57.71 -8.14
C ALA A 238 -11.21 -56.98 -7.41
N ALA A 239 -10.97 -55.77 -6.88
CA ALA A 239 -11.97 -54.95 -6.18
C ALA A 239 -12.97 -54.25 -7.11
N GLN A 240 -12.76 -54.31 -8.44
CA GLN A 240 -13.67 -53.62 -9.39
C GLN A 240 -14.79 -54.55 -9.89
N THR A 241 -15.98 -54.04 -10.06
CA THR A 241 -17.14 -54.85 -10.54
C THR A 241 -16.91 -55.38 -11.95
N ASN A 242 -16.13 -54.71 -12.78
CA ASN A 242 -15.78 -55.09 -14.13
C ASN A 242 -14.36 -55.73 -14.25
N TRP A 243 -13.85 -56.30 -13.11
CA TRP A 243 -12.51 -56.87 -13.02
C TRP A 243 -12.18 -57.84 -14.16
N HIS A 244 -13.12 -58.68 -14.54
CA HIS A 244 -12.99 -59.66 -15.58
C HIS A 244 -12.66 -59.04 -16.95
N GLN A 245 -13.44 -58.04 -17.34
CA GLN A 245 -13.20 -57.29 -18.57
C GLN A 245 -11.84 -56.59 -18.57
N LEU A 246 -11.52 -55.95 -17.46
CA LEU A 246 -10.24 -55.26 -17.28
C LEU A 246 -9.06 -56.21 -17.40
N PHE A 247 -9.14 -57.34 -16.70
CA PHE A 247 -8.06 -58.33 -16.68
C PHE A 247 -7.86 -59.00 -18.05
N TYR A 248 -8.91 -59.54 -18.64
CA TYR A 248 -8.79 -60.24 -19.92
C TYR A 248 -8.45 -59.31 -21.06
N LYS A 249 -8.96 -58.12 -21.08
CA LYS A 249 -8.55 -57.14 -22.07
C LYS A 249 -7.06 -56.83 -22.00
N ALA A 250 -6.47 -56.74 -20.82
CA ALA A 250 -5.05 -56.52 -20.66
C ALA A 250 -4.25 -57.81 -20.97
N TYR A 251 -4.79 -58.99 -20.70
CA TYR A 251 -4.18 -60.26 -20.99
C TYR A 251 -4.14 -60.60 -22.50
N ASP A 252 -5.25 -60.35 -23.19
CA ASP A 252 -5.40 -60.66 -24.63
C ASP A 252 -4.64 -59.68 -25.54
N ASP A 253 -4.51 -58.43 -25.15
CA ASP A 253 -3.97 -57.37 -26.00
C ASP A 253 -2.52 -57.00 -25.59
N ARG A 254 -1.61 -57.91 -25.77
CA ARG A 254 -0.20 -57.84 -25.32
C ARG A 254 0.64 -56.73 -25.93
N GLU A 255 0.24 -56.23 -27.11
CA GLU A 255 1.04 -55.28 -27.89
C GLU A 255 0.52 -53.83 -27.79
N LYS A 256 -0.69 -53.64 -27.27
CA LYS A 256 -1.33 -52.31 -27.21
C LYS A 256 -1.24 -51.68 -25.84
N THR A 257 -1.04 -50.36 -25.83
CA THR A 257 -1.09 -49.54 -24.62
C THR A 257 -2.55 -49.28 -24.26
N TYR A 258 -3.02 -49.76 -23.10
CA TYR A 258 -4.34 -49.44 -22.60
C TYR A 258 -4.41 -48.06 -22.02
N ARG A 259 -5.39 -47.28 -22.48
CA ARG A 259 -5.81 -46.07 -21.82
C ARG A 259 -7.16 -46.34 -21.17
N PHE A 260 -7.14 -46.45 -19.88
CA PHE A 260 -8.36 -46.39 -19.10
C PHE A 260 -8.61 -44.94 -18.70
N SER A 261 -9.88 -44.53 -18.60
CA SER A 261 -10.29 -43.23 -18.09
C SER A 261 -9.99 -43.09 -16.59
N ASN A 262 -9.68 -44.16 -15.90
CA ASN A 262 -9.29 -44.17 -14.49
C ASN A 262 -7.79 -43.97 -14.35
N PRO A 263 -7.27 -42.91 -13.75
CA PRO A 263 -5.86 -42.63 -13.56
C PRO A 263 -5.15 -43.67 -12.63
N LEU A 264 -5.89 -44.50 -11.94
CA LEU A 264 -5.35 -45.55 -11.07
C LEU A 264 -5.39 -46.92 -11.71
N ASN A 265 -5.54 -46.99 -13.00
CA ASN A 265 -5.55 -48.25 -13.71
C ASN A 265 -4.18 -48.96 -13.61
N PRO A 266 -4.13 -50.14 -13.05
CA PRO A 266 -2.87 -50.92 -12.89
C PRO A 266 -2.24 -51.36 -14.21
N PHE A 267 -2.95 -51.21 -15.33
CA PHE A 267 -2.45 -51.56 -16.67
C PHE A 267 -1.88 -50.36 -17.44
N ASP A 268 -1.89 -49.17 -16.85
CA ASP A 268 -1.20 -48.04 -17.45
C ASP A 268 0.32 -48.31 -17.41
N ASP A 269 0.96 -48.31 -18.55
CA ASP A 269 2.40 -48.54 -18.68
C ASP A 269 3.26 -47.48 -17.95
N VAL A 270 2.66 -46.34 -17.68
CA VAL A 270 3.31 -45.22 -17.01
C VAL A 270 2.32 -44.55 -16.08
N ASN A 271 2.60 -44.56 -14.79
CA ASN A 271 1.73 -43.98 -13.75
C ASN A 271 2.41 -42.81 -13.05
N ILE A 272 2.09 -41.61 -13.49
CA ILE A 272 2.63 -40.36 -12.92
C ILE A 272 2.30 -40.20 -11.41
N PHE A 273 1.26 -40.86 -10.91
CA PHE A 273 0.89 -40.81 -9.50
C PHE A 273 1.86 -41.55 -8.57
N GLY A 274 2.66 -42.44 -9.09
CA GLY A 274 3.75 -43.09 -8.33
C GLY A 274 4.88 -42.12 -7.94
N PHE A 275 4.91 -40.95 -8.54
CA PHE A 275 5.91 -39.93 -8.27
C PHE A 275 5.42 -38.89 -7.27
N THR A 276 6.15 -38.73 -6.18
CA THR A 276 5.90 -37.64 -5.19
C THR A 276 7.11 -36.73 -5.19
N PRO A 277 7.04 -35.60 -5.92
CA PRO A 277 8.17 -34.69 -6.04
C PRO A 277 8.42 -33.92 -4.73
N ALA A 278 9.71 -33.77 -4.40
CA ALA A 278 10.12 -32.80 -3.37
C ALA A 278 9.97 -31.38 -3.89
N PRO A 279 9.28 -30.49 -3.18
CA PRO A 279 9.00 -29.14 -3.67
C PRO A 279 10.26 -28.35 -4.05
N ALA A 280 11.31 -28.41 -3.23
CA ALA A 280 12.57 -27.71 -3.50
C ALA A 280 13.23 -28.17 -4.82
N ARG A 281 13.33 -29.49 -5.04
CA ARG A 281 13.86 -30.04 -6.29
C ARG A 281 13.00 -29.72 -7.50
N ALA A 282 11.66 -29.73 -7.33
CA ALA A 282 10.74 -29.39 -8.40
C ALA A 282 10.90 -27.93 -8.82
N ILE A 283 10.97 -27.01 -7.88
CA ILE A 283 11.19 -25.58 -8.17
C ILE A 283 12.57 -25.36 -8.78
N LYS A 284 13.60 -26.00 -8.27
CA LYS A 284 14.96 -25.94 -8.86
C LYS A 284 14.96 -26.40 -10.32
N THR A 285 14.25 -27.48 -10.62
CA THR A 285 14.09 -28.00 -11.98
C THR A 285 13.41 -26.98 -12.90
N LEU A 286 12.34 -26.34 -12.41
CA LEU A 286 11.63 -25.29 -13.16
C LEU A 286 12.55 -24.11 -13.48
N ILE A 287 13.29 -23.60 -12.48
CA ILE A 287 14.20 -22.48 -12.63
C ILE A 287 15.31 -22.81 -13.64
N ASN A 288 15.96 -23.97 -13.50
CA ASN A 288 17.03 -24.40 -14.41
C ASN A 288 16.54 -24.63 -15.84
N SER A 289 15.27 -24.98 -16.02
CA SER A 289 14.64 -25.13 -17.33
C SER A 289 14.11 -23.79 -17.90
N GLY A 290 14.41 -22.65 -17.23
CA GLY A 290 13.95 -21.35 -17.63
C GLY A 290 12.44 -21.10 -17.42
N TYR A 291 11.77 -22.02 -16.74
CA TYR A 291 10.33 -21.91 -16.48
C TYR A 291 10.09 -21.20 -15.13
N PRO A 292 9.14 -20.26 -15.02
CA PRO A 292 8.19 -19.85 -16.06
C PRO A 292 8.65 -18.67 -16.93
N PHE A 293 9.71 -17.94 -16.58
CA PHE A 293 9.97 -16.59 -17.10
C PHE A 293 10.71 -16.55 -18.44
N ASN A 294 11.61 -17.49 -18.70
CA ASN A 294 12.42 -17.54 -19.93
C ASN A 294 11.75 -18.37 -21.06
N THR A 295 10.44 -18.55 -20.98
CA THR A 295 9.67 -19.26 -21.98
C THR A 295 8.56 -18.36 -22.49
N ASP A 296 8.33 -18.32 -23.81
CA ASP A 296 7.25 -17.54 -24.40
C ASP A 296 5.87 -17.96 -23.85
N LEU A 297 4.95 -17.00 -23.63
CA LEU A 297 3.62 -17.25 -23.09
C LEU A 297 2.79 -18.15 -24.03
N GLN A 298 2.94 -17.99 -25.33
CA GLN A 298 2.24 -18.81 -26.31
C GLN A 298 2.76 -20.27 -26.23
N VAL A 299 4.07 -20.44 -26.15
CA VAL A 299 4.70 -21.76 -25.96
C VAL A 299 4.24 -22.42 -24.65
N ILE A 300 4.10 -21.63 -23.57
CA ILE A 300 3.55 -22.14 -22.30
C ILE A 300 2.10 -22.60 -22.50
N GLY A 301 1.28 -21.81 -23.18
CA GLY A 301 -0.10 -22.15 -23.49
C GLY A 301 -0.22 -23.44 -24.32
N GLU A 302 0.55 -23.55 -25.37
CA GLU A 302 0.56 -24.69 -26.29
C GLU A 302 1.21 -25.94 -25.67
N LYS A 303 2.36 -25.78 -25.07
CA LYS A 303 3.20 -26.89 -24.59
C LYS A 303 2.83 -27.40 -23.22
N TYR A 304 2.48 -26.48 -22.31
CA TYR A 304 2.16 -26.75 -20.90
C TYR A 304 0.71 -26.44 -20.54
N GLY A 305 -0.11 -25.99 -21.51
CA GLY A 305 -1.53 -25.70 -21.36
C GLY A 305 -2.35 -26.92 -20.95
N THR A 306 -3.62 -26.71 -20.61
CA THR A 306 -4.51 -27.77 -20.10
C THR A 306 -4.90 -28.80 -21.18
N VAL A 307 -4.67 -28.50 -22.44
CA VAL A 307 -5.10 -29.29 -23.60
C VAL A 307 -3.86 -29.92 -24.25
N GLY A 308 -3.59 -31.17 -24.04
CA GLY A 308 -2.57 -31.88 -24.86
C GLY A 308 -1.67 -32.86 -24.15
N ILE A 309 -1.33 -32.69 -22.87
CA ILE A 309 -0.51 -33.63 -22.15
C ILE A 309 -1.43 -34.55 -21.35
N SER A 310 -1.63 -35.75 -21.84
CA SER A 310 -2.52 -36.74 -21.21
C SER A 310 -1.79 -37.94 -20.62
N SER A 311 -0.50 -38.09 -20.91
CA SER A 311 0.30 -39.24 -20.50
C SER A 311 1.79 -38.88 -20.38
N PRO A 312 2.53 -39.43 -19.41
CA PRO A 312 3.99 -39.29 -19.31
C PRO A 312 4.75 -39.64 -20.60
N LYS A 313 4.31 -40.64 -21.36
CA LYS A 313 4.91 -40.98 -22.65
C LYS A 313 4.87 -39.88 -23.70
N LYS A 314 3.98 -38.93 -23.54
CA LYS A 314 3.87 -37.75 -24.44
C LYS A 314 4.70 -36.56 -23.97
N CYS A 315 5.25 -36.62 -22.80
CA CYS A 315 6.11 -35.57 -22.28
C CYS A 315 7.46 -35.63 -22.99
N LYS A 316 7.96 -34.47 -23.40
CA LYS A 316 9.24 -34.34 -24.10
C LYS A 316 10.35 -33.79 -23.20
N ASP A 317 9.97 -33.21 -22.07
CA ASP A 317 10.89 -32.64 -21.10
C ASP A 317 10.41 -32.85 -19.66
N VAL A 318 11.31 -32.60 -18.71
CA VAL A 318 11.09 -32.79 -17.29
C VAL A 318 9.99 -31.84 -16.74
N VAL A 319 9.86 -30.63 -17.31
CA VAL A 319 8.83 -29.67 -16.90
C VAL A 319 7.44 -30.20 -17.25
N GLN A 320 7.30 -30.85 -18.43
CA GLN A 320 6.03 -31.46 -18.81
C GLN A 320 5.65 -32.62 -17.87
N LEU A 321 6.61 -33.41 -17.41
CA LEU A 321 6.36 -34.46 -16.41
C LEU A 321 5.91 -33.87 -15.08
N LEU A 322 6.58 -32.83 -14.60
CA LEU A 322 6.19 -32.14 -13.38
C LEU A 322 4.79 -31.50 -13.52
N MET A 323 4.51 -30.80 -14.62
CA MET A 323 3.21 -30.20 -14.89
C MET A 323 2.09 -31.25 -14.97
N LEU A 324 2.35 -32.37 -15.60
CA LEU A 324 1.39 -33.47 -15.68
C LEU A 324 1.08 -34.02 -14.28
N ARG A 325 2.08 -34.16 -13.41
CA ARG A 325 1.91 -34.64 -12.05
C ARG A 325 1.06 -33.67 -11.22
N TRP A 326 1.28 -32.34 -11.34
CA TRP A 326 0.51 -31.34 -10.62
C TRP A 326 -0.91 -31.13 -11.14
N ARG A 327 -1.18 -31.48 -12.39
CA ARG A 327 -2.54 -31.42 -12.96
C ARG A 327 -3.37 -32.62 -12.64
N ALA A 328 -2.79 -33.69 -12.23
CA ALA A 328 -3.51 -34.89 -11.92
C ALA A 328 -4.57 -34.61 -10.85
N PRO A 329 -5.81 -35.04 -11.07
CA PRO A 329 -6.91 -34.63 -10.21
C PRO A 329 -6.72 -35.12 -8.79
N ILE A 330 -6.83 -34.21 -7.85
CA ILE A 330 -6.72 -34.45 -6.39
C ILE A 330 -7.86 -35.35 -5.88
N ARG A 331 -8.78 -35.79 -6.74
CA ARG A 331 -10.03 -36.45 -6.37
C ARG A 331 -9.93 -37.93 -6.00
N THR A 332 -8.76 -38.50 -5.94
CA THR A 332 -8.63 -39.90 -5.55
C THR A 332 -7.97 -40.02 -4.18
N SER A 333 -8.54 -40.82 -3.29
CA SER A 333 -8.05 -41.10 -1.94
C SER A 333 -6.65 -41.69 -1.86
N TYR A 334 -6.01 -41.93 -3.00
CA TYR A 334 -4.69 -42.54 -3.13
C TYR A 334 -3.56 -41.56 -3.46
N THR A 335 -3.88 -40.34 -3.85
CA THR A 335 -2.86 -39.33 -4.07
C THR A 335 -2.56 -38.61 -2.79
N LYS A 336 -1.32 -38.68 -2.28
CA LYS A 336 -0.89 -37.70 -1.26
C LYS A 336 -1.22 -36.31 -1.78
N SER A 337 -1.86 -35.49 -0.92
CA SER A 337 -2.18 -34.12 -1.26
C SER A 337 -0.90 -33.36 -1.63
N LEU A 338 -0.71 -33.11 -2.90
CA LEU A 338 0.32 -32.18 -3.36
C LEU A 338 -0.23 -30.75 -3.24
N PRO A 339 0.64 -29.78 -2.98
CA PRO A 339 0.24 -28.39 -3.11
C PRO A 339 -0.28 -28.14 -4.53
N VAL A 340 -1.30 -27.29 -4.71
CA VAL A 340 -1.69 -26.85 -6.06
C VAL A 340 -0.54 -26.13 -6.73
N TRP A 341 -0.55 -26.08 -8.08
CA TRP A 341 0.53 -25.47 -8.84
C TRP A 341 0.92 -24.07 -8.40
N ASP A 342 -0.10 -23.22 -8.16
CA ASP A 342 0.10 -21.86 -7.67
C ASP A 342 0.67 -21.84 -6.23
N GLU A 343 0.32 -22.82 -5.40
CA GLU A 343 0.92 -22.97 -4.07
C GLU A 343 2.38 -23.39 -4.15
N LEU A 344 2.73 -24.32 -5.06
CA LEU A 344 4.11 -24.71 -5.28
C LEU A 344 4.97 -23.52 -5.69
N LEU A 345 4.53 -22.77 -6.71
CA LEU A 345 5.24 -21.56 -7.14
C LEU A 345 5.25 -20.51 -6.04
N GLY A 346 4.16 -20.41 -5.29
CA GLY A 346 4.02 -19.53 -4.13
C GLY A 346 4.92 -19.88 -2.95
N MET A 347 5.51 -21.08 -2.89
CA MET A 347 6.54 -21.41 -1.89
C MET A 347 7.86 -20.68 -2.13
N TYR A 348 8.16 -20.35 -3.37
CA TYR A 348 9.40 -19.68 -3.78
C TYR A 348 9.18 -18.21 -4.17
N TYR A 349 8.20 -17.92 -5.03
CA TYR A 349 7.89 -16.57 -5.47
C TYR A 349 6.88 -15.91 -4.55
N PRO A 350 6.97 -14.59 -4.32
CA PRO A 350 5.95 -13.88 -3.57
C PRO A 350 4.62 -13.87 -4.34
N THR A 351 3.53 -14.04 -3.62
CA THR A 351 2.17 -14.00 -4.15
C THR A 351 1.52 -12.62 -3.94
N MET A 352 0.38 -12.37 -4.59
CA MET A 352 -0.40 -11.14 -4.36
C MET A 352 -0.82 -11.01 -2.88
N LEU A 353 -1.12 -12.13 -2.23
CA LEU A 353 -1.45 -12.16 -0.80
C LEU A 353 -0.26 -11.71 0.05
N ASP A 354 0.94 -12.19 -0.24
CA ASP A 354 2.15 -11.88 0.50
C ASP A 354 2.44 -10.38 0.48
N MET A 355 2.42 -9.79 -0.73
CA MET A 355 2.69 -8.37 -0.90
C MET A 355 1.57 -7.49 -0.33
N ALA A 356 0.31 -7.88 -0.48
CA ALA A 356 -0.80 -7.16 0.14
C ALA A 356 -0.71 -7.19 1.68
N CYS A 357 -0.27 -8.31 2.27
CA CYS A 357 -0.06 -8.43 3.71
C CYS A 357 1.06 -7.50 4.20
N LEU A 358 2.21 -7.49 3.52
CA LEU A 358 3.33 -6.59 3.85
C LEU A 358 2.92 -5.13 3.77
N ILE A 359 2.26 -4.72 2.69
CA ILE A 359 1.77 -3.35 2.53
C ILE A 359 0.80 -2.97 3.65
N GLN A 360 -0.18 -3.83 3.97
CA GLN A 360 -1.12 -3.56 5.06
C GLN A 360 -0.42 -3.41 6.41
N PHE A 361 0.57 -4.26 6.68
CA PHE A 361 1.28 -4.20 7.96
C PHE A 361 2.14 -2.94 8.05
N ILE A 362 2.86 -2.56 6.99
CA ILE A 362 3.59 -1.29 6.93
C ILE A 362 2.62 -0.10 7.11
N MET A 363 1.45 -0.12 6.45
CA MET A 363 0.42 0.91 6.66
C MET A 363 -0.03 1.02 8.13
N LEU A 364 -0.18 -0.12 8.83
CA LEU A 364 -0.55 -0.15 10.24
C LEU A 364 0.58 0.29 11.17
N GLN A 365 1.83 0.14 10.80
CA GLN A 365 2.98 0.59 11.59
C GLN A 365 3.24 2.08 11.41
N THR A 366 3.21 2.55 10.17
CA THR A 366 3.63 3.90 9.79
C THR A 366 2.48 4.88 9.67
N ASN A 367 1.22 4.40 9.62
CA ASN A 367 0.05 5.17 9.26
C ASN A 367 0.09 5.77 7.84
N TRP A 368 1.00 5.34 7.03
CA TRP A 368 1.08 5.76 5.65
C TRP A 368 -0.09 5.22 4.82
N ASN A 369 -0.48 5.93 3.79
CA ASN A 369 -1.43 5.38 2.84
C ASN A 369 -0.72 4.38 1.90
N LYS A 370 -1.50 3.59 1.18
CA LYS A 370 -0.97 2.59 0.24
C LYS A 370 0.04 3.20 -0.76
N GLU A 371 -0.26 4.37 -1.30
CA GLU A 371 0.60 5.00 -2.31
C GLU A 371 1.94 5.43 -1.73
N THR A 372 1.96 5.94 -0.51
CA THR A 372 3.19 6.26 0.20
C THR A 372 4.03 5.01 0.49
N VAL A 373 3.40 3.90 0.89
CA VAL A 373 4.14 2.63 1.07
C VAL A 373 4.72 2.12 -0.25
N LEU A 374 3.97 2.23 -1.34
CA LEU A 374 4.42 1.82 -2.67
C LEU A 374 5.51 2.72 -3.27
N ALA A 375 5.63 3.95 -2.78
CA ALA A 375 6.66 4.91 -3.18
C ALA A 375 7.99 4.74 -2.43
N LEU A 376 8.09 3.76 -1.50
CA LEU A 376 9.36 3.41 -0.88
C LEU A 376 10.35 2.98 -1.94
N ASP A 377 11.50 3.65 -1.98
CA ASP A 377 12.59 3.35 -2.89
C ASP A 377 13.50 2.29 -2.26
N PRO A 378 13.69 1.10 -2.87
CA PRO A 378 14.57 0.06 -2.34
C PRO A 378 16.00 0.51 -2.07
N ASP A 379 16.48 1.50 -2.82
CA ASP A 379 17.87 1.98 -2.75
C ASP A 379 18.02 3.21 -1.86
N ASN A 380 16.90 3.91 -1.52
CA ASN A 380 16.93 5.15 -0.74
C ASN A 380 15.68 5.31 0.15
N TYR A 381 15.47 4.39 1.09
CA TYR A 381 14.34 4.43 2.03
C TYR A 381 14.71 4.81 3.45
N GLU A 382 16.01 4.99 3.75
CA GLU A 382 16.49 5.47 5.03
C GLU A 382 16.77 6.98 4.97
N HIS A 383 16.16 7.72 5.86
CA HIS A 383 16.37 9.16 6.00
C HIS A 383 17.71 9.46 6.65
N ALA A 384 18.34 10.59 6.30
CA ALA A 384 19.61 11.02 6.86
C ALA A 384 19.61 11.15 8.39
N LEU A 385 18.45 11.43 9.01
CA LEU A 385 18.28 11.45 10.46
C LEU A 385 18.59 10.11 11.15
N THR A 386 18.60 8.99 10.43
CA THR A 386 19.00 7.68 10.98
C THR A 386 20.41 7.72 11.54
N GLY A 387 21.34 8.48 10.91
CA GLY A 387 22.70 8.64 11.41
C GLY A 387 22.83 9.40 12.72
N ALA A 388 21.80 10.13 13.13
CA ALA A 388 21.75 10.86 14.39
C ALA A 388 21.06 10.09 15.53
N MET A 389 20.51 8.89 15.24
CA MET A 389 19.80 8.04 16.20
C MET A 389 20.73 6.94 16.73
N ASN A 390 20.31 6.26 17.80
CA ASN A 390 20.99 5.05 18.26
C ASN A 390 20.90 3.95 17.19
N GLU A 391 21.78 2.94 17.27
CA GLU A 391 21.89 1.88 16.26
C GLU A 391 20.60 1.03 16.10
N GLU A 392 19.73 1.02 17.09
CA GLU A 392 18.47 0.29 17.08
C GLU A 392 17.37 0.97 16.27
N HIS A 393 17.41 2.30 16.17
CA HIS A 393 16.37 3.08 15.51
C HIS A 393 16.77 3.49 14.10
N VAL A 394 15.78 3.54 13.24
CA VAL A 394 15.90 3.97 11.85
C VAL A 394 14.72 4.85 11.49
N VAL A 395 14.96 5.88 10.70
CA VAL A 395 13.91 6.71 10.14
C VAL A 395 13.71 6.32 8.67
N LEU A 396 12.52 5.82 8.39
CA LEU A 396 12.09 5.56 7.00
C LEU A 396 11.66 6.86 6.35
N GLN A 397 12.01 7.03 5.08
CA GLN A 397 11.51 8.11 4.24
C GLN A 397 10.73 7.57 3.04
N SER A 398 9.70 8.28 2.64
CA SER A 398 8.93 8.01 1.43
C SER A 398 8.26 9.29 0.92
N GLU A 399 7.66 9.20 -0.24
CA GLU A 399 7.06 10.33 -0.93
C GLU A 399 5.52 10.29 -0.89
N LYS A 400 4.92 11.46 -0.80
CA LYS A 400 3.47 11.64 -0.87
C LYS A 400 3.09 12.57 -2.01
N ASN A 401 2.72 12.00 -3.13
CA ASN A 401 2.44 12.75 -4.35
C ASN A 401 1.14 13.58 -4.33
N ARG A 402 0.18 13.28 -3.42
CA ARG A 402 -1.15 13.92 -3.41
C ARG A 402 -1.28 15.17 -2.54
N SER A 403 -0.30 15.53 -1.74
CA SER A 403 -0.40 16.67 -0.81
C SER A 403 0.65 17.74 -1.07
N GLN A 404 0.76 18.15 -2.32
CA GLN A 404 1.54 19.31 -2.66
C GLN A 404 0.78 20.55 -2.20
N GLY A 405 1.45 21.40 -1.41
CA GLY A 405 0.89 22.68 -1.00
C GLY A 405 0.57 23.56 -2.21
N VAL A 406 -0.30 24.53 -2.01
CA VAL A 406 -0.59 25.54 -3.05
C VAL A 406 0.74 26.18 -3.48
N GLY A 407 1.03 26.16 -4.77
CA GLY A 407 2.23 26.79 -5.34
C GLY A 407 3.49 25.90 -5.46
N LYS A 408 3.48 24.65 -4.98
CA LYS A 408 4.62 23.72 -5.20
C LYS A 408 4.48 22.98 -6.52
N PRO A 409 5.58 22.87 -7.30
CA PRO A 409 5.54 22.15 -8.57
C PRO A 409 5.30 20.65 -8.35
N PHE A 410 4.59 20.03 -9.29
CA PHE A 410 4.24 18.61 -9.25
C PHE A 410 5.42 17.66 -9.04
N TYR A 411 6.60 18.01 -9.53
CA TYR A 411 7.84 17.23 -9.44
C TYR A 411 8.55 17.34 -8.07
N ALA A 412 7.96 18.01 -7.08
CA ALA A 412 8.46 18.06 -5.70
C ALA A 412 7.45 17.37 -4.75
N PRO A 413 7.45 16.04 -4.67
CA PRO A 413 6.56 15.33 -3.75
C PRO A 413 6.86 15.71 -2.30
N LYS A 414 5.84 15.66 -1.45
CA LYS A 414 6.05 15.85 -0.02
C LYS A 414 6.75 14.62 0.55
N GLU A 415 7.92 14.81 1.12
CA GLU A 415 8.60 13.79 1.89
C GLU A 415 7.83 13.49 3.19
N ILE A 416 7.71 12.22 3.52
CA ILE A 416 7.08 11.73 4.76
C ILE A 416 8.02 10.73 5.40
N ILE A 417 8.20 10.87 6.70
CA ILE A 417 9.07 10.02 7.49
C ILE A 417 8.28 9.20 8.52
N ALA A 418 8.84 8.08 8.93
CA ALA A 418 8.35 7.26 10.03
C ALA A 418 9.50 6.61 10.78
N ALA A 419 9.46 6.65 12.10
CA ALA A 419 10.41 5.93 12.94
C ALA A 419 10.14 4.42 12.91
N SER A 420 11.20 3.62 12.97
CA SER A 420 11.14 2.17 12.95
C SER A 420 12.29 1.60 13.79
N LYS A 421 12.17 0.35 14.28
CA LYS A 421 13.22 -0.34 15.05
C LYS A 421 13.88 -1.43 14.19
N ARG A 422 15.21 -1.49 14.21
CA ARG A 422 15.96 -2.54 13.50
C ARG A 422 15.86 -3.90 14.18
N SER A 423 15.79 -3.92 15.52
CA SER A 423 15.72 -5.14 16.33
C SER A 423 14.35 -5.84 16.25
N ASP A 424 13.27 -5.11 15.96
CA ASP A 424 11.93 -5.67 15.83
C ASP A 424 11.68 -6.23 14.43
N LYS A 425 11.60 -7.54 14.33
CA LYS A 425 11.35 -8.27 13.08
C LYS A 425 10.04 -7.87 12.37
N TYR A 426 9.08 -7.30 13.08
CA TYR A 426 7.81 -6.83 12.53
C TYR A 426 7.77 -5.33 12.28
N SER A 427 8.84 -4.63 12.51
CA SER A 427 8.95 -3.20 12.25
C SER A 427 8.81 -2.86 10.77
N ALA A 428 8.38 -1.65 10.44
CA ALA A 428 8.19 -1.22 9.06
C ALA A 428 9.47 -1.34 8.23
N TRP A 429 10.64 -1.10 8.81
CA TRP A 429 11.94 -1.25 8.15
C TRP A 429 12.20 -2.71 7.76
N ASN A 430 12.05 -3.65 8.70
CA ASN A 430 12.25 -5.08 8.43
C ASN A 430 11.17 -5.64 7.47
N LEU A 431 9.95 -5.16 7.56
CA LEU A 431 8.88 -5.56 6.63
C LEU A 431 9.16 -5.10 5.20
N PHE A 432 9.72 -3.90 5.03
CA PHE A 432 10.11 -3.41 3.71
C PHE A 432 11.32 -4.16 3.16
N ALA A 433 12.35 -4.38 3.98
CA ALA A 433 13.50 -5.21 3.62
C ALA A 433 13.07 -6.63 3.21
N LEU A 434 12.10 -7.22 3.93
CA LEU A 434 11.51 -8.52 3.60
C LEU A 434 10.79 -8.48 2.24
N ALA A 435 9.99 -7.44 1.97
CA ALA A 435 9.31 -7.27 0.69
C ALA A 435 10.30 -7.19 -0.47
N ASN A 436 11.35 -6.39 -0.31
CA ASN A 436 12.41 -6.22 -1.29
C ASN A 436 13.15 -7.54 -1.57
N SER A 437 13.54 -8.28 -0.51
CA SER A 437 14.17 -9.60 -0.63
C SER A 437 13.25 -10.64 -1.29
N LEU A 438 11.96 -10.61 -0.98
CA LEU A 438 10.99 -11.50 -1.61
C LEU A 438 10.80 -11.20 -3.10
N SER A 439 10.86 -9.94 -3.49
CA SER A 439 10.70 -9.48 -4.88
C SER A 439 11.93 -9.78 -5.75
N GLU A 440 13.10 -9.99 -5.15
CA GLU A 440 14.38 -10.13 -5.85
C GLU A 440 14.37 -11.11 -7.03
N PRO A 441 13.82 -12.35 -6.93
CA PRO A 441 13.77 -13.26 -8.06
C PRO A 441 12.94 -12.79 -9.24
N LEU A 442 12.09 -11.78 -9.04
CA LEU A 442 11.20 -11.25 -10.08
C LEU A 442 11.75 -9.98 -10.76
N LYS A 443 12.67 -9.26 -10.13
CA LYS A 443 13.22 -8.00 -10.64
C LYS A 443 13.95 -8.13 -11.98
N GLN A 444 14.57 -9.27 -12.23
CA GLN A 444 15.34 -9.53 -13.45
C GLN A 444 14.47 -9.75 -14.70
N TYR A 445 13.15 -9.91 -14.54
CA TYR A 445 12.26 -10.21 -15.64
C TYR A 445 11.45 -8.98 -16.04
N PRO A 446 11.38 -8.65 -17.34
CA PRO A 446 10.54 -7.56 -17.80
C PRO A 446 9.05 -7.87 -17.58
N PHE A 447 8.25 -6.84 -17.37
CA PHE A 447 6.80 -6.99 -17.32
C PHE A 447 6.23 -7.26 -18.71
N ASP A 448 5.33 -8.22 -18.81
CA ASP A 448 4.54 -8.43 -20.03
C ASP A 448 3.43 -7.38 -20.11
N TYR A 449 3.64 -6.33 -20.89
CA TYR A 449 2.75 -5.15 -20.98
C TYR A 449 1.48 -5.36 -21.80
N ILE A 450 1.21 -6.55 -22.28
CA ILE A 450 0.28 -6.85 -23.37
C ILE A 450 -1.15 -6.28 -23.17
N ASN A 451 -1.54 -5.83 -21.98
CA ASN A 451 -2.90 -5.33 -21.76
C ASN A 451 -3.08 -4.17 -20.76
N HIS A 452 -2.05 -3.43 -20.39
CA HIS A 452 -2.22 -2.48 -19.29
C HIS A 452 -1.97 -1.01 -19.59
N GLY A 453 -1.36 -0.63 -20.72
CA GLY A 453 -1.06 0.77 -21.06
C GLY A 453 -0.26 1.49 -19.97
N LYS A 454 0.46 0.74 -19.13
CA LYS A 454 1.28 1.23 -18.03
C LYS A 454 2.75 1.05 -18.35
N THR A 455 3.58 2.01 -17.95
CA THR A 455 5.02 1.97 -18.10
C THR A 455 5.68 1.23 -16.93
N GLU A 456 6.96 0.84 -17.07
CA GLU A 456 7.75 0.25 -15.96
C GLU A 456 7.73 1.11 -14.69
N ALA A 457 7.75 2.42 -14.86
CA ALA A 457 7.67 3.39 -13.75
C ALA A 457 6.38 3.27 -12.91
N ASP A 458 5.34 2.63 -13.44
CA ASP A 458 4.09 2.43 -12.70
C ASP A 458 4.13 1.26 -11.70
N TYR A 459 5.24 0.51 -11.65
CA TYR A 459 5.37 -0.67 -10.81
C TYR A 459 6.44 -0.49 -9.73
N SER A 460 6.05 -0.64 -8.47
CA SER A 460 7.02 -0.66 -7.37
C SER A 460 7.87 -1.93 -7.43
N PRO A 461 9.21 -1.81 -7.56
CA PRO A 461 10.11 -2.98 -7.65
C PRO A 461 10.21 -3.75 -6.33
N ALA A 462 9.85 -3.13 -5.21
CA ALA A 462 9.87 -3.79 -3.90
C ALA A 462 8.64 -4.68 -3.63
N PHE A 463 7.57 -4.55 -4.43
CA PHE A 463 6.31 -5.26 -4.18
C PHE A 463 5.85 -6.07 -5.40
N LEU A 464 6.81 -6.76 -6.04
CA LEU A 464 6.53 -7.67 -7.15
C LEU A 464 5.93 -8.97 -6.64
N CYS A 465 5.01 -9.55 -7.41
CA CYS A 465 4.36 -10.81 -7.08
C CYS A 465 3.99 -11.61 -8.33
N ILE A 466 3.96 -12.94 -8.19
CA ILE A 466 3.54 -13.84 -9.26
C ILE A 466 2.01 -13.79 -9.41
N ARG A 467 1.54 -13.93 -10.66
CA ARG A 467 0.11 -14.12 -10.98
C ARG A 467 -0.26 -15.58 -10.89
N PHE A 468 -1.56 -15.86 -10.77
CA PHE A 468 -2.04 -17.21 -10.93
C PHE A 468 -1.72 -17.76 -12.31
N PHE A 469 -1.36 -19.03 -12.37
CA PHE A 469 -1.06 -19.72 -13.62
C PHE A 469 -2.14 -19.58 -14.70
N ALA A 470 -3.42 -19.66 -14.28
CA ALA A 470 -4.54 -19.47 -15.17
C ALA A 470 -4.64 -18.05 -15.80
N ASP A 471 -4.00 -17.07 -15.20
CA ASP A 471 -4.04 -15.68 -15.64
C ASP A 471 -2.86 -15.29 -16.56
N TRP A 472 -1.84 -16.15 -16.70
CA TRP A 472 -0.61 -15.78 -17.40
C TRP A 472 -0.83 -15.43 -18.86
N VAL A 473 -1.62 -16.22 -19.58
CA VAL A 473 -1.92 -15.97 -21.00
C VAL A 473 -3.04 -14.95 -21.18
N SER A 474 -4.06 -15.00 -20.32
CA SER A 474 -5.28 -14.21 -20.50
C SER A 474 -5.20 -12.79 -19.92
N LYS A 475 -4.34 -12.54 -18.93
CA LYS A 475 -4.30 -11.28 -18.18
C LYS A 475 -2.95 -10.54 -18.19
N GLY A 476 -2.10 -10.85 -19.15
CA GLY A 476 -0.89 -10.07 -19.41
C GLY A 476 0.27 -10.37 -18.48
N GLY A 477 0.74 -11.62 -18.52
CA GLY A 477 2.05 -11.97 -17.99
C GLY A 477 2.04 -12.75 -16.68
N ARG A 478 3.22 -13.20 -16.32
CA ARG A 478 3.46 -14.16 -15.24
C ARG A 478 3.56 -13.51 -13.88
N HIS A 479 3.96 -12.25 -13.84
CA HIS A 479 4.10 -11.49 -12.60
C HIS A 479 3.51 -10.09 -12.75
N THR A 480 3.36 -9.40 -11.64
CA THR A 480 2.81 -8.04 -11.54
C THR A 480 3.37 -7.37 -10.29
N SER A 481 3.02 -6.14 -10.06
CA SER A 481 3.27 -5.46 -8.79
C SER A 481 1.98 -5.24 -8.00
N ALA A 482 2.07 -5.23 -6.69
CA ALA A 482 0.97 -4.82 -5.82
C ALA A 482 0.60 -3.32 -5.95
N SER A 483 1.38 -2.52 -6.70
CA SER A 483 0.98 -1.18 -7.14
C SER A 483 -0.24 -1.22 -8.06
N ASN A 484 -0.46 -2.32 -8.78
CA ASN A 484 -1.68 -2.54 -9.52
C ASN A 484 -2.86 -2.76 -8.55
N GLU A 485 -3.87 -1.89 -8.64
CA GLU A 485 -5.04 -1.91 -7.75
C GLU A 485 -5.77 -3.27 -7.74
N LYS A 486 -5.92 -3.90 -8.91
CA LYS A 486 -6.58 -5.22 -9.02
C LYS A 486 -5.77 -6.32 -8.32
N ALA A 487 -4.45 -6.32 -8.48
CA ALA A 487 -3.56 -7.27 -7.83
C ALA A 487 -3.58 -7.09 -6.30
N PHE A 488 -3.49 -5.86 -5.82
CA PHE A 488 -3.57 -5.54 -4.40
C PHE A 488 -4.90 -5.97 -3.77
N LEU A 489 -6.03 -5.58 -4.36
CA LEU A 489 -7.36 -5.98 -3.85
C LEU A 489 -7.57 -7.48 -3.90
N GLN A 490 -7.03 -8.17 -4.91
CA GLN A 490 -7.06 -9.63 -4.98
C GLN A 490 -6.24 -10.26 -3.85
N GLY A 491 -5.06 -9.71 -3.56
CA GLY A 491 -4.24 -10.14 -2.42
C GLY A 491 -4.97 -10.00 -1.09
N ILE A 492 -5.66 -8.87 -0.86
CA ILE A 492 -6.45 -8.68 0.36
C ILE A 492 -7.64 -9.65 0.43
N LYS A 493 -8.33 -9.90 -0.68
CA LYS A 493 -9.40 -10.91 -0.71
C LYS A 493 -8.89 -12.29 -0.32
N GLN A 494 -7.71 -12.67 -0.81
CA GLN A 494 -7.06 -13.92 -0.44
C GLN A 494 -6.66 -13.93 1.04
N PHE A 495 -6.17 -12.80 1.57
CA PHE A 495 -5.84 -12.64 2.98
C PHE A 495 -7.08 -12.85 3.85
N LEU A 496 -8.19 -12.17 3.57
CA LEU A 496 -9.46 -12.33 4.28
C LEU A 496 -10.09 -13.72 4.11
N LYS A 497 -9.78 -14.41 3.01
CA LYS A 497 -10.19 -15.80 2.81
C LYS A 497 -9.38 -16.77 3.68
N LYS A 498 -8.07 -16.53 3.80
CA LYS A 498 -7.13 -17.37 4.56
C LYS A 498 -7.23 -17.14 6.06
N TYR A 499 -7.41 -15.88 6.47
CA TYR A 499 -7.51 -15.47 7.87
C TYR A 499 -8.91 -14.93 8.13
N GLU A 500 -9.65 -15.64 8.98
CA GLU A 500 -10.99 -15.23 9.34
C GLU A 500 -10.93 -14.11 10.39
N ILE A 501 -11.37 -12.93 9.99
CA ILE A 501 -11.45 -11.74 10.85
C ILE A 501 -12.92 -11.40 11.01
N TYR A 502 -13.37 -11.34 12.25
CA TYR A 502 -14.75 -11.03 12.61
C TYR A 502 -14.83 -9.66 13.27
N GLU A 503 -15.91 -8.96 13.02
CA GLU A 503 -16.26 -7.70 13.66
C GLU A 503 -17.73 -7.75 14.07
N ALA A 504 -17.99 -7.65 15.37
CA ALA A 504 -19.35 -7.77 15.93
C ALA A 504 -20.10 -9.01 15.39
N GLY A 505 -19.41 -10.15 15.31
CA GLY A 505 -19.95 -11.42 14.82
C GLY A 505 -20.03 -11.56 13.31
N ASN A 506 -19.72 -10.52 12.53
CA ASN A 506 -19.73 -10.55 11.06
C ASN A 506 -18.32 -10.73 10.51
N ARG A 507 -18.15 -11.68 9.59
CA ARG A 507 -16.86 -11.89 8.92
C ARG A 507 -16.55 -10.74 7.96
N LEU A 508 -15.35 -10.19 8.03
CA LEU A 508 -14.86 -9.20 7.06
C LEU A 508 -14.54 -9.90 5.73
N THR A 509 -15.16 -9.43 4.66
CA THR A 509 -14.98 -9.95 3.29
C THR A 509 -14.61 -8.89 2.28
N SER A 510 -14.88 -7.63 2.59
CA SER A 510 -14.63 -6.51 1.68
C SER A 510 -13.20 -5.99 1.81
N ALA A 511 -12.42 -6.15 0.73
CA ALA A 511 -11.06 -5.67 0.66
C ALA A 511 -10.97 -4.13 0.70
N LYS A 512 -11.93 -3.43 0.07
CA LYS A 512 -11.96 -1.97 0.08
C LYS A 512 -12.24 -1.42 1.48
N ASP A 513 -13.22 -2.01 2.18
CA ASP A 513 -13.60 -1.53 3.50
C ASP A 513 -12.47 -1.74 4.51
N LEU A 514 -11.73 -2.84 4.41
CA LEU A 514 -10.56 -3.05 5.26
C LEU A 514 -9.51 -1.96 5.03
N THR A 515 -9.11 -1.72 3.77
CA THR A 515 -8.01 -0.79 3.46
C THR A 515 -8.28 0.65 3.88
N VAL A 516 -9.50 1.14 3.72
CA VAL A 516 -9.86 2.52 4.12
C VAL A 516 -9.97 2.68 5.64
N ARG A 517 -10.07 1.57 6.39
CA ARG A 517 -10.19 1.56 7.85
C ARG A 517 -8.86 1.40 8.59
N LEU A 518 -7.77 0.98 7.91
CA LEU A 518 -6.46 0.79 8.55
C LEU A 518 -5.96 2.07 9.22
N ARG A 519 -6.06 3.20 8.54
CA ARG A 519 -5.63 4.49 9.06
C ARG A 519 -6.47 5.00 10.25
N PRO A 520 -7.82 4.98 10.21
CA PRO A 520 -8.64 5.23 11.39
C PRO A 520 -8.31 4.31 12.57
N THR A 521 -8.04 3.04 12.32
CA THR A 521 -7.68 2.04 13.34
C THR A 521 -6.35 2.38 14.00
N TRP A 522 -5.34 2.77 13.21
CA TRP A 522 -4.07 3.23 13.76
C TRP A 522 -4.24 4.46 14.66
N VAL A 523 -5.04 5.46 14.23
CA VAL A 523 -5.35 6.64 15.06
C VAL A 523 -6.03 6.23 16.36
N LYS A 524 -6.99 5.28 16.31
CA LYS A 524 -7.65 4.72 17.49
C LYS A 524 -6.64 4.11 18.45
N ARG A 525 -5.74 3.24 17.97
CA ARG A 525 -4.69 2.60 18.80
C ARG A 525 -3.82 3.64 19.51
N ARG A 526 -3.36 4.66 18.77
CA ARG A 526 -2.52 5.71 19.33
C ARG A 526 -3.24 6.58 20.37
N LYS A 527 -4.54 6.81 20.18
CA LYS A 527 -5.37 7.49 21.17
C LYS A 527 -5.59 6.66 22.43
N GLN A 528 -5.75 5.35 22.29
CA GLN A 528 -5.96 4.43 23.41
C GLN A 528 -4.69 4.21 24.24
N SER A 529 -3.53 4.14 23.60
CA SER A 529 -2.25 4.01 24.32
C SER A 529 -1.90 5.24 25.14
N GLY A 530 -2.57 6.36 24.87
CA GLY A 530 -2.33 7.61 25.61
C GLY A 530 -1.00 8.31 25.31
N ASP A 531 -0.13 7.68 24.52
CA ASP A 531 1.25 8.11 24.29
C ASP A 531 1.39 9.22 23.24
N THR A 532 0.30 9.61 22.57
CA THR A 532 0.41 10.47 21.39
C THR A 532 -0.56 11.64 21.42
N SER A 533 -0.04 12.87 21.47
CA SER A 533 -0.86 14.09 21.39
C SER A 533 -1.55 14.25 20.02
N HIS A 534 -2.65 15.03 19.97
CA HIS A 534 -3.34 15.30 18.71
C HIS A 534 -2.47 16.01 17.66
N GLY A 535 -1.56 16.89 18.11
CA GLY A 535 -0.59 17.54 17.22
C GLY A 535 0.34 16.52 16.55
N LEU A 536 0.84 15.59 17.33
CA LEU A 536 1.70 14.52 16.84
C LEU A 536 0.94 13.58 15.89
N LEU A 537 -0.32 13.24 16.22
CA LEU A 537 -1.19 12.49 15.31
C LEU A 537 -1.38 13.21 13.97
N ALA A 538 -1.57 14.54 13.99
CA ALA A 538 -1.69 15.33 12.77
C ALA A 538 -0.39 15.26 11.94
N LEU A 539 0.76 15.36 12.60
CA LEU A 539 2.07 15.25 11.96
C LEU A 539 2.25 13.87 11.29
N PHE A 540 2.02 12.77 12.01
CA PHE A 540 2.09 11.42 11.46
C PHE A 540 1.13 11.19 10.30
N LEU A 541 -0.04 11.87 10.33
CA LEU A 541 -1.00 11.83 9.24
C LEU A 541 -0.58 12.71 8.05
N GLY A 542 0.46 13.53 8.22
CA GLY A 542 0.89 14.50 7.25
C GLY A 542 -0.18 15.58 6.99
N HIS A 543 -0.98 15.90 8.02
CA HIS A 543 -1.95 16.99 7.96
C HIS A 543 -1.26 18.30 8.34
N SER A 544 -1.65 19.37 7.67
CA SER A 544 -1.14 20.72 7.97
C SER A 544 -1.66 21.27 9.30
N THR A 545 -2.80 20.75 9.78
CA THR A 545 -3.40 21.19 11.05
C THR A 545 -3.97 20.01 11.85
N PRO A 546 -3.92 20.04 13.19
CA PRO A 546 -4.57 19.06 14.07
C PRO A 546 -6.09 18.97 13.84
N THR A 547 -6.74 20.06 13.46
CA THR A 547 -8.18 20.16 13.18
C THR A 547 -8.61 19.19 12.07
N THR A 548 -7.79 18.99 11.04
CA THR A 548 -8.08 18.03 9.98
C THR A 548 -8.11 16.59 10.53
N THR A 549 -7.26 16.28 11.49
CA THR A 549 -7.23 14.97 12.15
C THR A 549 -8.51 14.74 12.95
N ASP A 550 -8.95 15.72 13.73
CA ASP A 550 -10.17 15.63 14.53
C ASP A 550 -11.43 15.48 13.68
N ILE A 551 -11.57 16.28 12.63
CA ILE A 551 -12.75 16.25 11.75
C ILE A 551 -12.88 14.90 11.03
N HIS A 552 -11.76 14.31 10.59
CA HIS A 552 -11.79 13.10 9.76
C HIS A 552 -11.78 11.81 10.56
N TYR A 553 -11.29 11.81 11.80
CA TYR A 553 -11.06 10.56 12.55
C TYR A 553 -11.75 10.49 13.90
N ASP A 554 -12.38 11.57 14.37
CA ASP A 554 -13.07 11.59 15.64
C ASP A 554 -14.36 12.43 15.59
N ASN A 555 -15.47 11.78 15.37
CA ASN A 555 -16.82 12.39 15.35
C ASN A 555 -17.68 11.97 16.55
N SER A 556 -17.09 11.38 17.60
CA SER A 556 -17.87 11.04 18.79
C SER A 556 -18.37 12.31 19.52
N PRO A 557 -19.53 12.28 20.17
CA PRO A 557 -20.01 13.37 20.99
C PRO A 557 -19.00 13.81 22.06
N LEU A 558 -18.25 12.86 22.61
CA LEU A 558 -17.17 13.10 23.57
C LEU A 558 -16.00 13.88 22.94
N ALA A 559 -15.65 13.57 21.70
CA ALA A 559 -14.62 14.30 20.98
C ALA A 559 -15.06 15.69 20.57
N GLN A 560 -16.34 15.87 20.27
CA GLN A 560 -16.91 17.20 20.04
C GLN A 560 -16.91 18.05 21.31
N ALA A 561 -17.30 17.52 22.46
CA ALA A 561 -17.21 18.19 23.74
C ALA A 561 -15.76 18.60 24.06
N LYS A 562 -14.81 17.68 23.92
CA LYS A 562 -13.37 17.98 24.09
C LYS A 562 -12.85 19.05 23.10
N ARG A 563 -13.43 19.17 21.92
CA ARG A 563 -13.09 20.24 20.97
C ARG A 563 -13.57 21.62 21.45
N TYR A 564 -14.78 21.67 22.00
CA TYR A 564 -15.31 22.92 22.58
C TYR A 564 -14.51 23.36 23.80
N ASP A 565 -14.24 22.45 24.75
CA ASP A 565 -13.39 22.71 25.92
C ASP A 565 -12.00 23.20 25.52
N ARG A 566 -11.44 22.62 24.46
CA ARG A 566 -10.14 23.00 23.92
C ARG A 566 -10.19 24.40 23.28
N LEU A 567 -11.21 24.70 22.49
CA LEU A 567 -11.36 26.01 21.86
C LEU A 567 -11.52 27.12 22.94
N GLU A 568 -12.29 26.85 23.96
CA GLU A 568 -12.47 27.78 25.11
C GLU A 568 -11.15 28.01 25.84
N SER A 569 -10.41 26.90 26.14
CA SER A 569 -9.14 27.02 26.83
C SER A 569 -8.07 27.68 25.95
N GLU A 570 -8.02 27.46 24.63
CA GLU A 570 -7.10 28.12 23.70
C GLU A 570 -7.39 29.62 23.54
N LEU A 571 -8.68 30.04 23.56
CA LEU A 571 -9.07 31.43 23.57
C LEU A 571 -8.68 32.15 24.86
N GLU A 572 -8.90 31.51 26.02
CA GLU A 572 -8.49 32.09 27.31
C GLU A 572 -6.99 32.34 27.39
N ALA A 573 -6.17 31.48 26.78
CA ALA A 573 -4.73 31.66 26.83
C ALA A 573 -4.18 32.64 25.80
N ILE A 574 -4.81 32.75 24.62
CA ILE A 574 -4.50 33.87 23.72
C ILE A 574 -4.70 35.20 24.44
N VAL A 575 -5.79 35.34 25.18
CA VAL A 575 -6.04 36.51 26.01
C VAL A 575 -4.97 36.69 27.10
N LYS A 576 -4.56 35.63 27.78
CA LYS A 576 -3.49 35.66 28.79
C LYS A 576 -2.14 36.03 28.19
N LEU A 577 -1.80 35.44 27.02
CA LEU A 577 -0.53 35.70 26.33
C LEU A 577 -0.46 37.11 25.73
N MET A 578 -1.57 37.68 25.30
CA MET A 578 -1.62 39.09 24.87
C MET A 578 -1.29 40.08 26.03
N TYR A 579 -1.50 39.66 27.29
CA TYR A 579 -1.15 40.47 28.48
C TYR A 579 0.24 40.18 29.05
N SER A 580 0.91 39.09 28.71
CA SER A 580 2.19 38.73 29.32
C SER A 580 3.23 38.30 28.28
N GLY A 581 3.70 39.15 27.41
CA GLY A 581 4.82 38.86 26.49
C GLY A 581 6.12 38.43 27.16
N ARG A 582 6.10 37.98 28.45
CA ARG A 582 7.22 37.53 29.21
C ARG A 582 7.28 36.02 29.30
N PHE A 583 8.49 35.47 29.25
CA PHE A 583 8.73 34.05 29.51
C PHE A 583 8.42 33.74 30.98
N GLU A 584 7.64 32.70 31.25
CA GLU A 584 7.19 32.30 32.59
C GLU A 584 8.02 31.22 33.23
N GLY A 585 8.97 30.61 32.48
CA GLY A 585 9.86 29.57 32.94
C GLY A 585 11.07 30.13 33.73
N MET A 586 11.99 29.25 34.10
CA MET A 586 13.19 29.60 34.85
C MET A 586 14.38 29.78 33.91
N LEU A 587 15.26 30.72 34.26
CA LEU A 587 16.53 30.97 33.60
C LEU A 587 17.68 30.63 34.56
N GLY A 588 18.76 30.02 34.08
CA GLY A 588 19.94 29.70 34.88
C GLY A 588 21.18 29.52 34.02
N THR A 589 22.36 29.52 34.63
CA THR A 589 23.65 29.47 33.93
C THR A 589 23.99 28.05 33.46
N SER A 590 23.61 27.04 34.22
CA SER A 590 23.93 25.64 33.88
C SER A 590 22.85 24.65 34.31
N PRO A 591 22.78 23.44 33.67
CA PRO A 591 21.91 22.37 34.12
C PRO A 591 22.16 21.91 35.55
N GLN A 592 23.37 22.15 36.08
CA GLN A 592 23.79 21.71 37.39
C GLN A 592 23.23 22.60 38.53
N GLU A 593 22.82 23.83 38.25
CA GLU A 593 22.19 24.70 39.23
C GLU A 593 20.82 24.18 39.71
N ALA A 594 20.19 23.36 38.91
CA ALA A 594 18.91 22.73 39.25
C ALA A 594 19.06 21.36 39.98
N VAL A 595 20.25 20.99 40.46
CA VAL A 595 20.59 19.66 41.01
C VAL A 595 19.73 19.21 42.20
N ASN A 596 18.94 20.10 42.81
CA ASN A 596 18.03 19.77 43.90
C ASN A 596 16.58 19.50 43.47
N LEU A 597 16.27 19.56 42.16
CA LEU A 597 14.94 19.28 41.62
C LEU A 597 15.01 18.14 40.60
N PRO A 598 14.08 17.17 40.63
CA PRO A 598 14.04 16.14 39.63
C PRO A 598 13.58 16.79 38.28
N PHE A 599 14.54 17.10 37.43
CA PHE A 599 14.23 17.66 36.10
C PHE A 599 14.75 16.77 35.00
N LYS A 600 14.09 16.82 33.85
CA LYS A 600 14.51 16.15 32.63
C LYS A 600 15.22 17.18 31.73
N VAL A 601 16.47 16.90 31.39
CA VAL A 601 17.19 17.62 30.35
C VAL A 601 16.92 16.95 29.01
N PHE A 602 16.52 17.74 28.02
CA PHE A 602 16.31 17.27 26.65
C PHE A 602 17.61 17.42 25.86
N HIS A 603 18.00 16.36 25.19
CA HIS A 603 19.15 16.33 24.28
C HIS A 603 18.70 15.99 22.88
N ILE A 604 19.27 16.64 21.89
CA ILE A 604 19.13 16.22 20.50
C ILE A 604 20.24 15.22 20.23
N PRO A 605 19.95 13.99 19.79
CA PRO A 605 20.99 12.99 19.50
C PRO A 605 22.05 13.55 18.54
N GLY A 606 23.32 13.35 18.88
CA GLY A 606 24.43 13.85 18.08
C GLY A 606 24.85 15.31 18.32
N MET A 607 24.12 16.07 19.14
CA MET A 607 24.53 17.43 19.55
C MET A 607 25.26 17.41 20.87
N GLU A 608 26.35 18.21 20.97
CA GLU A 608 27.15 18.32 22.20
C GLU A 608 26.44 19.06 23.32
N LYS A 609 25.58 20.01 22.98
CA LYS A 609 24.86 20.86 23.91
C LYS A 609 23.45 20.38 24.15
N PRO A 610 22.97 20.40 25.40
CA PRO A 610 21.56 20.09 25.69
C PRO A 610 20.64 21.18 25.21
N LEU A 611 19.42 20.77 24.85
CA LEU A 611 18.40 21.66 24.28
C LEU A 611 17.87 22.64 25.35
N TRP A 612 17.14 22.14 26.33
CA TRP A 612 16.66 22.78 27.56
C TRP A 612 16.15 21.74 28.56
N ALA A 613 15.66 22.15 29.71
CA ALA A 613 15.14 21.22 30.67
C ALA A 613 13.68 21.49 31.07
N CYS A 614 13.06 20.47 31.66
CA CYS A 614 11.72 20.55 32.24
C CYS A 614 11.76 20.15 33.70
N THR A 615 11.25 20.99 34.58
CA THR A 615 11.21 20.73 36.02
C THR A 615 10.12 19.75 36.43
N ASN A 616 9.07 19.60 35.64
CA ASN A 616 8.00 18.63 35.88
C ASN A 616 7.24 18.25 34.59
N GLN A 617 7.68 17.19 33.94
CA GLN A 617 7.04 16.69 32.71
C GLN A 617 5.57 16.24 32.91
N LYS A 618 5.19 15.87 34.14
CA LYS A 618 3.82 15.39 34.42
C LYS A 618 2.83 16.53 34.67
N LYS A 619 3.29 17.77 34.80
CA LYS A 619 2.43 18.94 35.06
C LYS A 619 2.78 20.08 34.10
N PRO A 620 2.68 19.90 32.79
CA PRO A 620 2.90 21.00 31.86
C PRO A 620 1.85 22.10 32.05
N THR A 621 2.28 23.36 31.98
CA THR A 621 1.44 24.54 32.23
C THR A 621 1.12 25.32 30.97
N TRP A 622 1.74 24.96 29.84
CA TRP A 622 1.47 25.61 28.57
C TRP A 622 0.01 25.38 28.16
N HIS A 623 -0.52 26.31 27.39
CA HIS A 623 -1.93 26.34 27.02
C HIS A 623 -2.30 25.13 26.13
N GLY A 624 -3.38 24.45 26.46
CA GLY A 624 -3.80 23.21 25.80
C GLY A 624 -3.03 21.95 26.27
N ALA A 625 -2.16 22.08 27.30
CA ALA A 625 -1.40 20.93 27.83
C ALA A 625 -2.31 19.79 28.28
N ARG A 626 -3.42 20.10 28.98
CA ARG A 626 -4.36 19.10 29.51
C ARG A 626 -5.10 18.30 28.42
N THR A 627 -5.18 18.83 27.21
CA THR A 627 -5.80 18.15 26.08
C THR A 627 -4.81 17.31 25.28
N ARG A 628 -3.50 17.57 25.43
CA ARG A 628 -2.45 16.92 24.66
C ARG A 628 -1.60 15.95 25.49
N VAL A 629 -1.55 16.15 26.80
CA VAL A 629 -0.81 15.31 27.76
C VAL A 629 -1.80 14.82 28.80
N GLN A 630 -2.00 13.51 28.89
CA GLN A 630 -2.93 12.92 29.87
C GLN A 630 -2.39 13.09 31.29
N PRO A 631 -3.26 13.11 32.30
CA PRO A 631 -2.83 13.08 33.69
C PRO A 631 -1.84 11.93 33.95
N ASP A 632 -0.73 12.22 34.62
CA ASP A 632 0.38 11.33 34.95
C ASP A 632 1.28 10.89 33.78
N GLN A 633 1.02 11.30 32.56
CA GLN A 633 1.97 11.09 31.45
C GLN A 633 3.06 12.17 31.41
N ARG A 634 4.21 11.77 30.83
CA ARG A 634 5.34 12.67 30.62
C ARG A 634 5.12 13.52 29.37
N CYS A 635 5.36 14.82 29.47
CA CYS A 635 5.30 15.76 28.36
C CYS A 635 6.62 15.75 27.58
N TYR A 636 6.56 15.53 26.26
CA TYR A 636 7.70 15.65 25.35
C TYR A 636 7.48 16.72 24.28
N VAL A 637 6.47 17.59 24.44
CA VAL A 637 6.12 18.64 23.48
C VAL A 637 7.10 19.79 23.57
N VAL A 638 8.34 19.58 23.13
CA VAL A 638 9.44 20.57 23.22
C VAL A 638 9.13 21.88 22.48
N SER A 639 8.32 21.82 21.43
CA SER A 639 7.82 23.01 20.69
C SER A 639 6.97 23.95 21.55
N LYS A 640 6.44 23.48 22.68
CA LYS A 640 5.63 24.30 23.60
C LYS A 640 6.35 24.64 24.91
N CYS A 641 7.60 24.22 25.08
CA CYS A 641 8.38 24.53 26.31
C CYS A 641 8.54 26.03 26.53
N ILE A 642 8.67 26.82 25.48
CA ILE A 642 8.81 28.27 25.58
C ILE A 642 7.58 28.96 26.17
N PHE A 643 6.42 28.28 26.16
CA PHE A 643 5.15 28.73 26.72
C PHE A 643 4.85 28.10 28.10
N CYS A 644 5.79 27.32 28.65
CA CYS A 644 5.57 26.52 29.85
C CYS A 644 6.37 27.05 31.03
N SER A 645 5.70 27.25 32.17
CA SER A 645 6.39 27.68 33.40
C SER A 645 7.30 26.58 34.01
N GLN A 646 7.18 25.33 33.52
CA GLN A 646 8.07 24.22 33.92
C GLN A 646 9.37 24.19 33.09
N ALA A 647 9.47 25.02 32.04
CA ALA A 647 10.69 25.05 31.23
C ALA A 647 11.82 25.75 31.98
N PHE A 648 13.01 25.19 31.86
CA PHE A 648 14.24 25.74 32.40
C PHE A 648 15.24 25.92 31.25
N MET A 649 15.57 27.17 30.95
CA MET A 649 16.53 27.57 29.92
C MET A 649 17.87 27.92 30.58
N PHE A 650 18.94 27.45 29.99
CA PHE A 650 20.31 27.68 30.48
C PHE A 650 21.24 28.09 29.32
N GLU A 651 22.48 28.43 29.59
CA GLU A 651 23.39 28.98 28.57
C GLU A 651 23.48 28.11 27.30
N ASP A 652 23.51 26.79 27.46
CA ASP A 652 23.59 25.86 26.34
C ASP A 652 22.33 25.81 25.50
N SER A 653 21.17 26.29 26.03
CA SER A 653 19.91 26.42 25.30
C SER A 653 19.90 27.61 24.33
N LEU A 654 20.75 28.63 24.59
CA LEU A 654 20.71 29.88 23.81
C LEU A 654 20.96 29.72 22.31
N PRO A 655 21.89 28.89 21.83
CA PRO A 655 22.08 28.70 20.38
C PRO A 655 20.83 28.14 19.70
N TYR A 656 20.11 27.23 20.36
CA TYR A 656 18.88 26.65 19.86
C TYR A 656 17.72 27.66 19.85
N LEU A 657 17.63 28.50 20.85
CA LEU A 657 16.63 29.58 20.87
C LEU A 657 16.86 30.58 19.73
N MET A 658 18.12 30.95 19.48
CA MET A 658 18.49 31.84 18.36
C MET A 658 18.11 31.22 17.00
N GLU A 659 18.38 29.94 16.80
CA GLU A 659 18.01 29.27 15.55
C GLU A 659 16.50 29.13 15.44
N ARG A 660 15.80 28.77 16.50
CA ARG A 660 14.34 28.73 16.52
C ARG A 660 13.69 30.06 16.16
N ARG A 661 14.28 31.15 16.68
CA ARG A 661 13.84 32.50 16.32
C ARG A 661 13.93 32.76 14.81
N ILE A 662 15.06 32.37 14.20
CA ILE A 662 15.26 32.52 12.76
C ILE A 662 14.19 31.70 12.01
N HIS A 663 13.98 30.44 12.39
CA HIS A 663 12.94 29.60 11.78
C HIS A 663 11.53 30.19 11.95
N ALA A 664 11.23 30.77 13.12
CA ALA A 664 9.92 31.37 13.37
C ALA A 664 9.68 32.62 12.49
N VAL A 665 10.71 33.45 12.29
CA VAL A 665 10.63 34.58 11.37
C VAL A 665 10.47 34.12 9.92
N GLU A 666 11.25 33.14 9.48
CA GLU A 666 11.11 32.57 8.13
C GLU A 666 9.70 31.97 7.91
N ILE A 667 9.11 31.32 8.92
CA ILE A 667 7.76 30.78 8.83
C ILE A 667 6.72 31.88 8.70
N LEU A 668 6.90 33.01 9.39
CA LEU A 668 6.02 34.19 9.24
C LEU A 668 6.12 34.81 7.85
N ASP A 669 7.33 34.95 7.34
CA ASP A 669 7.57 35.54 6.01
C ASP A 669 7.03 34.65 4.86
N ASP A 670 7.05 33.32 5.05
CA ASP A 670 6.57 32.36 4.06
C ASP A 670 5.01 32.18 4.07
N GLN A 671 4.28 32.81 5.00
CA GLN A 671 2.82 32.63 5.14
C GLN A 671 2.03 33.64 4.27
N PRO A 672 0.99 33.17 3.56
CA PRO A 672 0.06 34.08 2.91
C PRO A 672 -0.79 34.83 3.97
N PRO A 673 -1.15 36.09 3.74
CA PRO A 673 -1.79 37.00 4.73
C PRO A 673 -3.20 36.62 5.22
N SER A 674 -3.68 35.41 4.92
CA SER A 674 -5.05 34.96 5.22
C SER A 674 -5.19 33.96 6.37
N VAL A 675 -4.15 33.66 7.13
CA VAL A 675 -4.17 32.65 8.22
C VAL A 675 -3.87 33.32 9.55
N SER A 676 -4.88 33.98 10.12
CA SER A 676 -4.75 34.86 11.31
C SER A 676 -4.40 34.16 12.63
N ASP A 677 -4.80 32.86 12.81
CA ASP A 677 -4.63 32.20 14.13
C ASP A 677 -3.27 31.54 14.34
N TYR A 678 -2.64 31.10 13.28
CA TYR A 678 -1.32 30.46 13.36
C TYR A 678 -0.18 31.50 13.37
N SER A 679 -0.37 32.63 12.73
CA SER A 679 0.58 33.75 12.78
C SER A 679 0.72 34.32 14.18
N ASN A 680 -0.39 34.45 14.95
CA ASN A 680 -0.36 34.90 16.32
C ASN A 680 0.48 34.04 17.27
N ASP A 681 0.40 32.69 17.17
CA ASP A 681 1.18 31.81 18.00
C ASP A 681 2.68 31.98 17.73
N ILE A 682 3.08 32.16 16.45
CA ILE A 682 4.48 32.36 16.06
C ILE A 682 5.02 33.72 16.48
N GLU A 683 4.22 34.77 16.34
CA GLU A 683 4.57 36.11 16.81
C GLU A 683 4.81 36.14 18.32
N ILE A 684 3.95 35.45 19.09
CA ILE A 684 4.12 35.30 20.53
C ILE A 684 5.35 34.45 20.87
N GLU A 685 5.64 33.43 20.10
CA GLU A 685 6.86 32.63 20.24
C GLU A 685 8.11 33.48 20.07
N ILE A 686 8.16 34.33 19.05
CA ILE A 686 9.26 35.27 18.79
C ILE A 686 9.41 36.25 19.97
N LEU A 687 8.30 36.86 20.42
CA LEU A 687 8.32 37.82 21.56
C LEU A 687 8.87 37.15 22.84
N LYS A 688 8.52 35.88 23.10
CA LYS A 688 9.02 35.15 24.27
C LYS A 688 10.50 34.79 24.12
N ILE A 689 10.95 34.41 22.93
CA ILE A 689 12.38 34.17 22.66
C ILE A 689 13.16 35.48 22.85
N ASP A 690 12.67 36.57 22.29
CA ASP A 690 13.30 37.87 22.43
C ASP A 690 13.36 38.27 23.91
N SER A 691 12.27 38.08 24.68
CA SER A 691 12.25 38.31 26.12
C SER A 691 13.28 37.49 26.88
N ILE A 692 13.56 36.24 26.49
CA ILE A 692 14.63 35.41 27.10
C ILE A 692 16.00 35.99 26.78
N LEU A 693 16.25 36.30 25.49
CA LEU A 693 17.55 36.79 25.03
C LEU A 693 17.89 38.19 25.58
N ASP A 694 16.89 39.09 25.65
CA ASP A 694 17.06 40.46 26.15
C ASP A 694 17.23 40.53 27.70
N ASN A 695 16.67 39.56 28.43
CA ASN A 695 16.76 39.51 29.88
C ASN A 695 17.90 38.56 30.34
N TRP A 696 18.76 38.05 29.45
CA TRP A 696 19.89 37.22 29.83
C TRP A 696 20.98 38.07 30.44
N GLU A 697 21.40 37.72 31.65
CA GLU A 697 22.36 38.55 32.44
C GLU A 697 23.80 38.56 31.87
N ASP A 698 24.22 37.54 31.14
CA ASP A 698 25.59 37.43 30.60
C ASP A 698 25.64 37.70 29.07
N ASP A 699 26.07 38.88 28.70
CA ASP A 699 26.34 39.26 27.32
C ASP A 699 27.40 38.39 26.61
N ARG A 700 28.32 37.74 27.36
CA ARG A 700 29.33 36.86 26.79
C ARG A 700 28.69 35.56 26.36
N ALA A 701 27.80 34.99 27.19
CA ALA A 701 27.05 33.79 26.83
C ALA A 701 26.24 33.99 25.56
N ILE A 702 25.59 35.13 25.41
CA ILE A 702 24.84 35.50 24.17
C ILE A 702 25.76 35.53 22.95
N LYS A 703 26.95 36.17 23.07
CA LYS A 703 27.93 36.25 21.96
C LYS A 703 28.51 34.88 21.59
N GLU A 704 28.78 34.06 22.57
CA GLU A 704 29.27 32.67 22.38
C GLU A 704 28.19 31.78 21.75
N ALA A 705 26.96 31.87 22.22
CA ALA A 705 25.81 31.17 21.67
C ALA A 705 25.59 31.53 20.18
N SER A 706 25.65 32.83 19.87
CA SER A 706 25.52 33.28 18.46
C SER A 706 26.66 32.77 17.57
N ARG A 707 27.89 32.69 18.08
CA ARG A 707 29.01 32.13 17.31
C ARG A 707 28.86 30.61 17.12
N TYR A 708 28.41 29.90 18.17
CA TYR A 708 28.17 28.47 18.12
C TYR A 708 27.04 28.15 17.13
N GLN A 709 25.92 28.86 17.18
CA GLN A 709 24.82 28.69 16.26
C GLN A 709 25.27 28.87 14.80
N ARG A 710 25.97 29.96 14.47
CA ARG A 710 26.45 30.21 13.10
C ARG A 710 27.43 29.15 12.56
N ARG A 711 28.19 28.50 13.44
CA ARG A 711 29.18 27.47 13.02
C ARG A 711 28.55 26.09 12.83
N ASN A 712 27.46 25.80 13.53
CA ASN A 712 26.89 24.47 13.64
C ASN A 712 25.45 24.40 13.08
N THR A 713 24.98 25.42 12.39
CA THR A 713 23.66 25.37 11.71
C THR A 713 23.62 24.24 10.66
N PRO A 714 22.55 23.42 10.57
CA PRO A 714 21.31 23.50 11.36
C PRO A 714 21.40 22.77 12.72
N LEU A 715 21.05 23.46 13.82
CA LEU A 715 20.96 22.87 15.16
C LEU A 715 19.58 22.27 15.45
N LEU A 716 18.53 22.79 14.81
CA LEU A 716 17.14 22.41 15.02
C LEU A 716 16.46 22.07 13.70
N PRO A 717 15.55 21.10 13.66
CA PRO A 717 14.62 20.96 12.57
C PRO A 717 13.68 22.17 12.55
N ARG A 718 13.25 22.63 11.36
CA ARG A 718 12.26 23.75 11.22
C ARG A 718 10.97 23.46 11.97
N ASP A 719 10.54 22.21 12.01
CA ASP A 719 9.40 21.76 12.81
C ASP A 719 9.89 20.98 14.04
N LEU A 720 9.83 21.62 15.20
CA LEU A 720 10.22 21.05 16.49
C LEU A 720 9.40 19.83 16.90
N ASN A 721 8.23 19.60 16.29
CA ASN A 721 7.44 18.41 16.60
C ASN A 721 8.13 17.11 16.19
N PHE A 722 9.10 17.16 15.27
CA PHE A 722 9.95 16.00 14.95
C PHE A 722 10.79 15.54 16.14
N LEU A 723 11.27 16.48 16.95
CA LEU A 723 12.07 16.17 18.15
C LEU A 723 11.26 15.42 19.21
N GLN A 724 9.96 15.67 19.29
CA GLN A 724 9.10 14.99 20.25
C GLN A 724 9.11 13.47 20.06
N VAL A 725 9.07 13.00 18.83
CA VAL A 725 9.07 11.56 18.50
C VAL A 725 10.38 10.92 18.99
N ILE A 726 11.49 11.58 18.74
CA ILE A 726 12.82 11.11 19.11
C ILE A 726 12.95 11.04 20.63
N LEU A 727 12.59 12.10 21.33
CA LEU A 727 12.72 12.21 22.78
C LEU A 727 11.76 11.29 23.55
N GLU A 728 10.60 10.97 22.98
CA GLU A 728 9.64 10.04 23.56
C GLU A 728 10.10 8.58 23.43
N GLU A 729 10.76 8.24 22.33
CA GLU A 729 11.33 6.90 22.13
C GLU A 729 12.57 6.67 23.00
N GLU A 730 13.47 7.66 23.16
CA GLU A 730 14.63 7.55 24.05
C GLU A 730 14.26 7.28 25.52
N ASP A 731 13.13 7.77 25.99
CA ASP A 731 12.70 7.57 27.40
C ASP A 731 11.97 6.23 27.63
N LYS A 732 11.66 5.48 26.55
CA LYS A 732 11.04 4.14 26.65
C LYS A 732 12.09 3.02 26.73
N GLU A 733 13.35 3.34 26.45
CA GLU A 733 14.51 2.48 26.68
C GLU A 733 15.03 2.62 28.14
#